data_47a0037cb2a5c73893dd28b975a52797
#
_entry.id   47a0037cb2a5c73893dd28b975a52797
#
_cell.length_a   1.000
_cell.length_b   1.000
_cell.length_c   1.000
_cell.angle_alpha   90.00
_cell.angle_beta   90.00
_cell.angle_gamma   90.00
#
_symmetry.space_group_name_H-M   'P 1'
#
loop_
_entity.id
_entity.type
_entity.pdbx_description
1 polymer ?
#
loop_
_entity_poly.entity_id
_entity_poly.type
_entity_poly.pdbx_seq_one_letter_code
_entity_poly.pdbx_strand_id
1 'polypeptide(L)'
;MINPQRPDFENTPVSPQRPEYRYRPAGETPAPLVSIVTPYYNTGAIFHETARSVLQQSFQHWEWLIANDGSTVPEALEVLDHYRSLDPRIRVIDLPRNMGTSAAKNWAIREARTDLIVLLDSDDLLEPTTLEKWFWFLLSYPEWYFVQGWSVAFGANNYLWHRGFCSGREILQENVVDYASMLRREVFEKTGGFNEDMRTGLEDWDLWCKLANAGFWGQTIPEYFKWYRTRENHSEKWEAWQPKRLAEFREVLKERYPRLYEGYFPEIDPVESAENEPIPEEIPCENALAKDRKRLLLLIPWMVTGGADKFNIELVKYLTGQGWDVSVVTTKPSENEWAYEYGHYTGDIFSLPNFLRLRDYPRFLRYFIQSRRFDAVMITNCELGYLLLPFIRAQFPDLPVLDFNHAEAEDWKSGGYPRLTLTFQHYLDTIGVSSLHLKDWLVERGADARKIETCYVNVDTDLFAPSPENRRRVRAGMGLAEDLPVILYAARIDIEKQPRVFARVIQRVAASHDRFHVLVAGDGPDLPWLRSFVQENGLEERVSLLGAVPRPRMVELMQASDILFLPSLREGIALVLFEAMASGMCVVGADVGGQKELVTPECGYLVCRSDDPEEEVERYAAVLEDLLANPERIATMGRAGRERVVENFRLEDMGRRMCEILDHTIQVHHRRHPSFYSVDGGWSAAAMAMETIRLQLELIEGWRYRVELENALQAAQAQTAAFPAHFTPVETLRIRQLVYHLFRKSFFPYYNRMGLSGSDRILRIKERVKKVFDL
;
A
#
# COMPACT_ATOMS: atom_id res chain seq x y z
N MET A 1 8.70 -4.74 5.65
CA MET A 1 9.73 -4.07 4.80
C MET A 1 9.08 -3.84 3.46
N ILE A 2 8.80 -2.58 3.13
CA ILE A 2 8.41 -2.23 1.78
C ILE A 2 9.59 -2.67 0.92
N ASN A 3 9.38 -3.63 0.04
CA ASN A 3 10.29 -3.84 -1.06
C ASN A 3 9.92 -2.81 -2.13
N PRO A 4 10.51 -1.61 -2.14
CA PRO A 4 10.32 -0.71 -3.24
C PRO A 4 11.03 -1.42 -4.39
N GLN A 5 10.27 -2.02 -5.28
CA GLN A 5 10.75 -2.16 -6.64
C GLN A 5 11.30 -0.79 -6.95
N ARG A 6 12.59 -0.71 -7.31
CA ARG A 6 13.34 0.56 -7.43
C ARG A 6 12.44 1.63 -8.00
N PRO A 7 12.15 2.74 -7.28
CA PRO A 7 11.55 3.87 -7.96
C PRO A 7 12.45 4.16 -9.15
N ASP A 8 11.84 4.44 -10.26
CA ASP A 8 12.55 4.95 -11.41
C ASP A 8 13.08 6.33 -11.01
N PHE A 9 14.37 6.43 -10.69
CA PHE A 9 15.01 7.66 -10.22
C PHE A 9 15.00 8.77 -11.29
N GLU A 10 14.67 8.45 -12.54
CA GLU A 10 14.49 9.41 -13.63
C GLU A 10 13.06 9.94 -13.69
N ASN A 11 12.10 9.21 -13.11
CA ASN A 11 10.68 9.54 -13.14
C ASN A 11 10.27 10.43 -11.95
N THR A 12 10.87 11.61 -11.85
CA THR A 12 10.58 12.60 -10.81
C THR A 12 9.12 13.10 -10.88
N PRO A 13 8.59 13.78 -9.83
CA PRO A 13 7.22 14.32 -9.84
C PRO A 13 6.92 15.25 -11.03
N VAL A 14 7.95 15.85 -11.61
CA VAL A 14 7.84 16.78 -12.74
C VAL A 14 8.31 16.18 -14.08
N SER A 15 8.61 14.89 -14.09
CA SER A 15 8.99 14.16 -15.31
C SER A 15 7.82 14.10 -16.31
N PRO A 16 8.10 14.20 -17.64
CA PRO A 16 7.09 14.04 -18.68
C PRO A 16 6.42 12.66 -18.70
N GLN A 17 7.04 11.64 -18.12
CA GLN A 17 6.51 10.28 -18.01
C GLN A 17 5.47 10.13 -16.89
N ARG A 18 5.45 11.06 -15.92
CA ARG A 18 4.42 11.09 -14.90
C ARG A 18 3.10 11.61 -15.44
N PRO A 19 1.96 11.16 -14.90
CA PRO A 19 0.68 11.78 -15.18
C PRO A 19 0.74 13.29 -14.96
N GLU A 20 0.21 14.08 -15.89
CA GLU A 20 0.13 15.53 -15.69
C GLU A 20 -0.87 15.86 -14.58
N TYR A 21 -0.37 16.33 -13.45
CA TYR A 21 -1.20 16.78 -12.34
C TYR A 21 -1.72 18.18 -12.60
N ARG A 22 -3.06 18.34 -12.68
CA ARG A 22 -3.73 19.60 -12.97
C ARG A 22 -4.45 20.13 -11.73
N TYR A 23 -3.79 20.05 -10.59
CA TYR A 23 -4.36 20.60 -9.37
C TYR A 23 -4.31 22.13 -9.40
N ARG A 24 -5.48 22.74 -9.43
CA ARG A 24 -5.67 24.18 -9.35
C ARG A 24 -6.98 24.48 -8.64
N PRO A 25 -7.14 25.65 -8.00
CA PRO A 25 -8.40 26.04 -7.38
C PRO A 25 -9.54 26.06 -8.39
N ALA A 26 -10.75 25.70 -7.97
CA ALA A 26 -11.96 25.76 -8.80
C ALA A 26 -12.47 27.19 -9.02
N GLY A 27 -12.01 28.15 -8.25
CA GLY A 27 -12.40 29.55 -8.27
C GLY A 27 -11.25 30.47 -7.87
N GLU A 28 -11.54 31.44 -7.01
CA GLU A 28 -10.51 32.34 -6.46
C GLU A 28 -9.44 31.56 -5.67
N THR A 29 -8.24 32.15 -5.62
CA THR A 29 -7.14 31.59 -4.81
C THR A 29 -7.53 31.57 -3.34
N PRO A 30 -7.52 30.39 -2.69
CA PRO A 30 -7.97 30.29 -1.31
C PRO A 30 -6.97 30.93 -0.34
N ALA A 31 -7.46 31.35 0.83
CA ALA A 31 -6.59 31.82 1.90
C ALA A 31 -5.59 30.73 2.32
N PRO A 32 -4.32 31.05 2.56
CA PRO A 32 -3.31 30.07 2.92
C PRO A 32 -3.55 29.52 4.34
N LEU A 33 -3.27 28.22 4.50
CA LEU A 33 -3.21 27.51 5.79
C LEU A 33 -1.81 26.96 6.04
N VAL A 34 -0.98 26.94 5.00
CA VAL A 34 0.41 26.44 5.02
C VAL A 34 1.32 27.46 4.36
N SER A 35 2.44 27.79 4.99
CA SER A 35 3.50 28.62 4.40
C SER A 35 4.70 27.75 4.04
N ILE A 36 5.02 27.69 2.74
CA ILE A 36 6.22 27.02 2.26
C ILE A 36 7.38 28.02 2.35
N VAL A 37 8.50 27.62 2.91
CA VAL A 37 9.68 28.44 3.10
C VAL A 37 10.86 27.84 2.33
N THR A 38 11.40 28.59 1.37
CA THR A 38 12.51 28.17 0.54
C THR A 38 13.64 29.22 0.58
N PRO A 39 14.81 28.88 1.13
CA PRO A 39 16.01 29.71 0.96
C PRO A 39 16.52 29.61 -0.48
N TYR A 40 16.84 30.74 -1.09
CA TYR A 40 17.28 30.79 -2.47
C TYR A 40 18.59 31.59 -2.59
N TYR A 41 19.63 30.97 -3.15
CA TYR A 41 20.88 31.65 -3.45
C TYR A 41 21.49 31.09 -4.73
N ASN A 42 21.44 31.86 -5.81
CA ASN A 42 22.03 31.54 -7.12
C ASN A 42 21.62 30.15 -7.67
N THR A 43 20.41 29.67 -7.39
CA THR A 43 19.95 28.33 -7.81
C THR A 43 19.75 28.24 -9.34
N GLY A 44 19.27 29.30 -9.99
CA GLY A 44 19.11 29.37 -11.44
C GLY A 44 17.99 28.43 -11.97
N ALA A 45 18.18 27.90 -13.18
CA ALA A 45 17.17 27.15 -13.94
C ALA A 45 16.63 25.91 -13.22
N ILE A 46 17.41 25.27 -12.36
CA ILE A 46 16.97 24.08 -11.58
C ILE A 46 15.74 24.40 -10.74
N PHE A 47 15.59 25.64 -10.28
CA PHE A 47 14.44 26.07 -9.47
C PHE A 47 13.11 25.90 -10.19
N HIS A 48 13.07 25.88 -11.52
CA HIS A 48 11.82 25.65 -12.27
C HIS A 48 11.20 24.28 -11.97
N GLU A 49 12.02 23.27 -11.69
CA GLU A 49 11.51 21.95 -11.31
C GLU A 49 10.93 21.98 -9.90
N THR A 50 11.62 22.61 -8.95
CA THR A 50 11.10 22.82 -7.58
C THR A 50 9.78 23.57 -7.61
N ALA A 51 9.73 24.68 -8.37
CA ALA A 51 8.52 25.50 -8.51
C ALA A 51 7.36 24.70 -9.11
N ARG A 52 7.62 23.90 -10.15
CA ARG A 52 6.60 23.05 -10.75
C ARG A 52 6.06 22.03 -9.74
N SER A 53 6.90 21.43 -8.91
CA SER A 53 6.46 20.49 -7.88
C SER A 53 5.59 21.14 -6.80
N VAL A 54 5.83 22.41 -6.46
CA VAL A 54 4.99 23.20 -5.54
C VAL A 54 3.66 23.58 -6.19
N LEU A 55 3.69 24.08 -7.42
CA LEU A 55 2.49 24.50 -8.16
C LEU A 55 1.54 23.32 -8.46
N GLN A 56 2.05 22.10 -8.49
CA GLN A 56 1.29 20.86 -8.71
C GLN A 56 0.81 20.19 -7.42
N GLN A 57 0.85 20.84 -6.28
CA GLN A 57 0.34 20.26 -5.04
C GLN A 57 -1.19 20.14 -5.06
N SER A 58 -1.72 19.03 -4.56
CA SER A 58 -3.17 18.79 -4.48
C SER A 58 -3.87 19.67 -3.44
N PHE A 59 -3.15 20.08 -2.42
CA PHE A 59 -3.62 21.05 -1.43
C PHE A 59 -3.35 22.46 -1.91
N GLN A 60 -4.39 23.29 -2.06
CA GLN A 60 -4.28 24.61 -2.68
C GLN A 60 -4.21 25.79 -1.68
N HIS A 61 -4.39 25.53 -0.38
CA HIS A 61 -4.35 26.54 0.68
C HIS A 61 -2.90 26.82 1.15
N TRP A 62 -2.04 27.25 0.26
CA TRP A 62 -0.63 27.56 0.58
C TRP A 62 -0.25 28.98 0.14
N GLU A 63 0.73 29.56 0.85
CA GLU A 63 1.60 30.64 0.36
C GLU A 63 3.02 30.12 0.27
N TRP A 64 3.83 30.69 -0.60
CA TRP A 64 5.23 30.31 -0.77
C TRP A 64 6.15 31.51 -0.63
N LEU A 65 7.01 31.48 0.40
CA LEU A 65 8.00 32.50 0.71
C LEU A 65 9.37 32.04 0.22
N ILE A 66 9.88 32.72 -0.80
CA ILE A 66 11.20 32.47 -1.38
C ILE A 66 12.14 33.56 -0.85
N ALA A 67 13.02 33.17 0.09
CA ALA A 67 13.99 34.09 0.69
C ALA A 67 15.26 34.15 -0.19
N ASN A 68 15.36 35.21 -0.99
CA ASN A 68 16.53 35.50 -1.80
C ASN A 68 17.69 36.01 -0.91
N ASP A 69 18.63 35.13 -0.62
CA ASP A 69 19.80 35.42 0.24
C ASP A 69 20.91 36.17 -0.50
N GLY A 70 20.53 37.27 -1.18
CA GLY A 70 21.49 38.13 -1.88
C GLY A 70 22.09 37.48 -3.13
N SER A 71 21.27 36.85 -3.97
CA SER A 71 21.73 36.28 -5.27
C SER A 71 22.35 37.35 -6.16
N THR A 72 23.41 36.98 -6.87
CA THR A 72 24.22 37.88 -7.72
C THR A 72 24.30 37.42 -9.17
N VAL A 73 23.94 36.17 -9.45
CA VAL A 73 23.97 35.59 -10.80
C VAL A 73 22.73 36.08 -11.58
N PRO A 74 22.91 36.73 -12.78
CA PRO A 74 21.80 37.30 -13.55
C PRO A 74 20.68 36.29 -13.85
N GLU A 75 21.01 35.09 -14.32
CA GLU A 75 20.05 34.00 -14.59
C GLU A 75 19.21 33.66 -13.34
N ALA A 76 19.84 33.63 -12.17
CA ALA A 76 19.12 33.32 -10.92
C ALA A 76 18.15 34.43 -10.54
N LEU A 77 18.48 35.70 -10.82
CA LEU A 77 17.60 36.85 -10.59
C LEU A 77 16.42 36.86 -11.57
N GLU A 78 16.69 36.55 -12.87
CA GLU A 78 15.63 36.41 -13.90
C GLU A 78 14.60 35.33 -13.51
N VAL A 79 15.07 34.20 -13.00
CA VAL A 79 14.18 33.14 -12.47
C VAL A 79 13.31 33.65 -11.33
N LEU A 80 13.87 34.37 -10.36
CA LEU A 80 13.08 34.95 -9.26
C LEU A 80 12.04 35.95 -9.75
N ASP A 81 12.41 36.83 -10.68
CA ASP A 81 11.50 37.84 -11.23
C ASP A 81 10.35 37.20 -11.99
N HIS A 82 10.58 36.08 -12.68
CA HIS A 82 9.51 35.28 -13.29
C HIS A 82 8.50 34.84 -12.23
N TYR A 83 8.94 34.27 -11.09
CA TYR A 83 8.03 33.78 -10.05
C TYR A 83 7.34 34.86 -9.23
N ARG A 84 7.90 36.07 -9.13
CA ARG A 84 7.25 37.22 -8.47
C ARG A 84 5.88 37.56 -9.05
N SER A 85 5.72 37.36 -10.35
CA SER A 85 4.50 37.74 -11.10
C SER A 85 3.64 36.56 -11.52
N LEU A 86 4.09 35.31 -11.31
CA LEU A 86 3.43 34.12 -11.84
C LEU A 86 2.14 33.76 -11.06
N ASP A 87 2.19 33.81 -9.75
CA ASP A 87 1.10 33.38 -8.86
C ASP A 87 1.06 34.30 -7.63
N PRO A 88 -0.12 34.86 -7.25
CA PRO A 88 -0.24 35.76 -6.11
C PRO A 88 0.09 35.11 -4.76
N ARG A 89 0.15 33.79 -4.70
CA ARG A 89 0.57 33.04 -3.50
C ARG A 89 2.10 33.01 -3.30
N ILE A 90 2.87 33.39 -4.32
CA ILE A 90 4.34 33.40 -4.27
C ILE A 90 4.81 34.79 -3.82
N ARG A 91 5.64 34.81 -2.80
CA ARG A 91 6.24 36.03 -2.24
C ARG A 91 7.76 35.86 -2.23
N VAL A 92 8.46 36.59 -3.08
CA VAL A 92 9.93 36.66 -3.03
C VAL A 92 10.36 37.77 -2.06
N ILE A 93 11.19 37.42 -1.09
CA ILE A 93 11.71 38.29 -0.04
C ILE A 93 13.19 38.47 -0.28
N ASP A 94 13.63 39.68 -0.62
CA ASP A 94 15.03 39.99 -0.84
C ASP A 94 15.74 40.37 0.46
N LEU A 95 16.74 39.59 0.86
CA LEU A 95 17.62 39.94 1.96
C LEU A 95 18.67 40.96 1.47
N PRO A 96 19.14 41.86 2.35
CA PRO A 96 20.04 42.96 1.96
C PRO A 96 21.39 42.46 1.46
N ARG A 97 21.81 41.24 1.77
CA ARG A 97 23.04 40.56 1.36
C ARG A 97 22.96 39.10 1.69
N ASN A 98 23.92 38.29 1.25
CA ASN A 98 24.04 36.92 1.70
C ASN A 98 24.28 36.87 3.22
N MET A 99 23.29 36.40 3.95
CA MET A 99 23.29 36.25 5.40
C MET A 99 23.45 34.79 5.85
N GLY A 100 23.37 33.85 4.91
CA GLY A 100 23.44 32.40 5.11
C GLY A 100 22.07 31.74 5.22
N THR A 101 22.02 30.44 4.91
CA THR A 101 20.81 29.66 4.80
C THR A 101 19.90 29.74 6.04
N SER A 102 20.48 29.65 7.26
CA SER A 102 19.74 29.74 8.52
C SER A 102 19.04 31.08 8.69
N ALA A 103 19.71 32.17 8.39
CA ALA A 103 19.14 33.54 8.48
C ALA A 103 18.04 33.74 7.44
N ALA A 104 18.23 33.26 6.20
CA ALA A 104 17.23 33.33 5.15
C ALA A 104 15.96 32.55 5.53
N LYS A 105 16.11 31.34 6.08
CA LYS A 105 14.99 30.52 6.61
C LYS A 105 14.25 31.25 7.73
N ASN A 106 14.96 31.73 8.74
CA ASN A 106 14.37 32.47 9.85
C ASN A 106 13.63 33.72 9.39
N TRP A 107 14.19 34.45 8.41
CA TRP A 107 13.53 35.62 7.85
C TRP A 107 12.19 35.27 7.22
N ALA A 108 12.16 34.28 6.34
CA ALA A 108 10.94 33.84 5.69
C ALA A 108 9.90 33.30 6.70
N ILE A 109 10.33 32.56 7.73
CA ILE A 109 9.43 32.05 8.78
C ILE A 109 8.76 33.20 9.55
N ARG A 110 9.50 34.28 9.84
CA ARG A 110 8.92 35.50 10.50
C ARG A 110 7.87 36.18 9.62
N GLU A 111 8.04 36.15 8.30
CA GLU A 111 7.11 36.76 7.34
C GLU A 111 5.91 35.84 7.00
N ALA A 112 5.92 34.57 7.42
CA ALA A 112 4.85 33.61 7.20
C ALA A 112 3.56 34.02 7.91
N ARG A 113 2.40 33.78 7.27
CA ARG A 113 1.08 34.19 7.77
C ARG A 113 0.27 33.06 8.40
N THR A 114 0.80 31.84 8.36
CA THR A 114 0.08 30.64 8.77
C THR A 114 0.74 29.95 9.96
N ASP A 115 -0.01 29.06 10.61
CA ASP A 115 0.45 28.31 11.77
C ASP A 115 1.25 27.04 11.39
N LEU A 116 1.28 26.68 10.10
CA LEU A 116 2.02 25.53 9.59
C LEU A 116 3.08 25.99 8.57
N ILE A 117 4.32 25.59 8.81
CA ILE A 117 5.48 25.93 8.00
C ILE A 117 6.01 24.67 7.33
N VAL A 118 6.22 24.71 6.02
CA VAL A 118 6.92 23.68 5.26
C VAL A 118 8.30 24.18 4.87
N LEU A 119 9.31 23.42 5.22
CA LEU A 119 10.69 23.68 4.83
C LEU A 119 10.97 22.97 3.50
N LEU A 120 11.49 23.68 2.50
CA LEU A 120 11.82 23.14 1.18
C LEU A 120 13.05 23.83 0.61
N ASP A 121 14.10 23.10 0.26
CA ASP A 121 15.27 23.66 -0.42
C ASP A 121 14.95 23.99 -1.90
N SER A 122 15.71 24.97 -2.46
CA SER A 122 15.43 25.53 -3.80
C SER A 122 15.77 24.61 -4.96
N ASP A 123 16.24 23.39 -4.71
CA ASP A 123 16.60 22.38 -5.72
C ASP A 123 15.95 21.01 -5.49
N ASP A 124 15.16 20.88 -4.42
CA ASP A 124 14.40 19.68 -4.09
C ASP A 124 12.97 19.74 -4.64
N LEU A 125 12.29 18.56 -4.72
CA LEU A 125 10.92 18.46 -5.22
C LEU A 125 10.02 17.77 -4.21
N LEU A 126 8.73 18.08 -4.25
CA LEU A 126 7.70 17.43 -3.45
C LEU A 126 6.79 16.54 -4.33
N GLU A 127 6.38 15.39 -3.80
CA GLU A 127 5.30 14.61 -4.42
C GLU A 127 3.97 15.41 -4.39
N PRO A 128 3.08 15.21 -5.37
CA PRO A 128 1.89 16.08 -5.53
C PRO A 128 0.92 16.10 -4.36
N THR A 129 0.89 15.05 -3.53
CA THR A 129 -0.03 14.94 -2.38
C THR A 129 0.61 15.26 -1.03
N THR A 130 1.86 15.71 -1.03
CA THR A 130 2.67 15.92 0.19
C THR A 130 2.02 16.90 1.15
N LEU A 131 1.69 18.11 0.68
CA LEU A 131 1.12 19.15 1.55
C LEU A 131 -0.22 18.70 2.17
N GLU A 132 -1.05 18.02 1.39
CA GLU A 132 -2.37 17.56 1.82
C GLU A 132 -2.28 16.49 2.91
N LYS A 133 -1.41 15.49 2.73
CA LYS A 133 -1.21 14.43 3.72
C LYS A 133 -0.56 14.96 5.00
N TRP A 134 0.44 15.83 4.89
CA TRP A 134 1.08 16.44 6.06
C TRP A 134 0.14 17.35 6.84
N PHE A 135 -0.68 18.14 6.14
CA PHE A 135 -1.70 18.99 6.75
C PHE A 135 -2.70 18.15 7.56
N TRP A 136 -3.26 17.12 6.93
CA TRP A 136 -4.21 16.22 7.57
C TRP A 136 -3.58 15.40 8.70
N PHE A 137 -2.31 15.03 8.59
CA PHE A 137 -1.59 14.37 9.67
C PHE A 137 -1.52 15.25 10.91
N LEU A 138 -1.03 16.49 10.79
CA LEU A 138 -0.93 17.40 11.94
C LEU A 138 -2.30 17.80 12.50
N LEU A 139 -3.36 17.74 11.69
CA LEU A 139 -4.73 17.95 12.16
C LEU A 139 -5.24 16.72 12.94
N SER A 140 -4.97 15.52 12.46
CA SER A 140 -5.39 14.25 13.08
C SER A 140 -4.62 13.94 14.36
N TYR A 141 -3.36 14.39 14.42
CA TYR A 141 -2.42 14.15 15.53
C TYR A 141 -1.94 15.47 16.14
N PRO A 142 -2.78 16.16 16.95
CA PRO A 142 -2.45 17.47 17.50
C PRO A 142 -1.27 17.46 18.48
N GLU A 143 -0.91 16.31 19.04
CA GLU A 143 0.22 16.15 19.95
C GLU A 143 1.59 16.23 19.26
N TRP A 144 1.68 16.00 17.94
CA TRP A 144 2.91 16.08 17.18
C TRP A 144 3.19 17.48 16.66
N TYR A 145 4.43 17.91 16.73
CA TYR A 145 4.85 19.25 16.34
C TYR A 145 5.40 19.36 14.94
N PHE A 146 5.83 18.24 14.37
CA PHE A 146 6.19 18.17 12.96
C PHE A 146 5.90 16.78 12.35
N VAL A 147 5.86 16.76 11.03
CA VAL A 147 5.71 15.55 10.24
C VAL A 147 6.67 15.58 9.06
N GLN A 148 7.24 14.43 8.77
CA GLN A 148 8.08 14.17 7.60
C GLN A 148 7.66 12.89 6.89
N GLY A 149 8.37 12.51 5.83
CA GLY A 149 8.28 11.21 5.19
C GLY A 149 9.63 10.74 4.66
N TRP A 150 9.60 9.72 3.82
CA TRP A 150 10.80 9.22 3.17
C TRP A 150 11.19 10.07 1.96
N SER A 151 12.48 9.99 1.58
CA SER A 151 13.02 10.74 0.45
C SER A 151 13.63 9.84 -0.61
N VAL A 152 13.51 10.28 -1.86
CA VAL A 152 14.20 9.70 -3.01
C VAL A 152 15.35 10.61 -3.39
N ALA A 153 16.58 10.15 -3.30
CA ALA A 153 17.74 10.89 -3.81
C ALA A 153 17.93 10.61 -5.30
N PHE A 154 18.11 11.67 -6.08
CA PHE A 154 18.23 11.59 -7.54
C PHE A 154 19.29 12.57 -8.09
N GLY A 155 19.73 12.36 -9.31
CA GLY A 155 20.77 13.17 -9.98
C GLY A 155 22.13 12.50 -9.99
N ALA A 156 23.13 13.06 -9.34
CA ALA A 156 24.48 12.49 -9.32
C ALA A 156 24.55 11.13 -8.61
N ASN A 157 23.74 10.93 -7.57
CA ASN A 157 23.64 9.66 -6.84
C ASN A 157 22.16 9.32 -6.63
N ASN A 158 21.80 8.07 -6.90
CA ASN A 158 20.44 7.58 -6.81
C ASN A 158 20.33 6.56 -5.67
N TYR A 159 19.52 6.87 -4.66
CA TYR A 159 19.25 5.96 -3.55
C TYR A 159 17.91 6.30 -2.86
N LEU A 160 17.37 5.32 -2.14
CA LEU A 160 16.17 5.50 -1.33
C LEU A 160 16.58 5.82 0.11
N TRP A 161 15.97 6.85 0.65
CA TRP A 161 16.25 7.30 1.99
C TRP A 161 15.01 7.09 2.88
N HIS A 162 14.95 5.90 3.50
CA HIS A 162 13.94 5.57 4.49
C HIS A 162 14.31 6.20 5.83
N ARG A 163 14.38 7.51 5.88
CA ARG A 163 14.59 8.20 7.14
C ARG A 163 13.30 8.17 7.95
N GLY A 164 13.42 7.60 9.10
CA GLY A 164 12.39 7.51 10.09
C GLY A 164 13.04 7.17 11.42
N PHE A 165 12.30 7.33 12.47
CA PHE A 165 12.78 7.04 13.80
C PHE A 165 11.70 6.25 14.56
N CYS A 166 12.15 5.28 15.36
CA CYS A 166 11.26 4.54 16.26
C CYS A 166 11.04 5.30 17.57
N SER A 167 12.12 5.86 18.14
CA SER A 167 12.09 6.58 19.42
C SER A 167 12.44 8.07 19.28
N GLY A 168 13.04 8.45 18.15
CA GLY A 168 13.60 9.78 17.91
C GLY A 168 14.99 9.99 18.51
N ARG A 169 15.40 9.19 19.48
CA ARG A 169 16.73 9.30 20.12
C ARG A 169 17.90 9.06 19.16
N GLU A 170 17.62 8.43 18.03
CA GLU A 170 18.55 8.21 16.92
C GLU A 170 19.17 9.52 16.44
N ILE A 171 18.45 10.66 16.56
CA ILE A 171 18.93 12.00 16.21
C ILE A 171 20.21 12.39 16.95
N LEU A 172 20.47 11.81 18.10
CA LEU A 172 21.68 12.09 18.89
C LEU A 172 22.95 11.47 18.27
N GLN A 173 22.78 10.52 17.36
CA GLN A 173 23.88 9.83 16.67
C GLN A 173 23.99 10.21 15.21
N GLU A 174 22.85 10.40 14.54
CA GLU A 174 22.77 10.75 13.14
C GLU A 174 21.52 11.59 12.84
N ASN A 175 21.56 12.36 11.77
CA ASN A 175 20.40 13.15 11.35
C ASN A 175 19.36 12.25 10.70
N VAL A 176 18.36 11.82 11.47
CA VAL A 176 17.26 10.94 11.05
C VAL A 176 16.01 11.69 10.58
N VAL A 177 16.00 13.02 10.71
CA VAL A 177 14.89 13.86 10.26
C VAL A 177 15.29 14.55 8.97
N ASP A 178 14.44 14.43 7.95
CA ASP A 178 14.63 15.13 6.68
C ASP A 178 14.40 16.64 6.86
N TYR A 179 15.11 17.45 6.09
CA TYR A 179 14.89 18.89 6.09
C TYR A 179 13.47 19.24 5.61
N ALA A 180 12.98 18.60 4.53
CA ALA A 180 11.61 18.81 4.07
C ALA A 180 10.61 18.18 5.03
N SER A 181 9.99 19.02 5.81
CA SER A 181 9.02 18.64 6.84
C SER A 181 7.99 19.76 6.99
N MET A 182 6.80 19.43 7.49
CA MET A 182 5.81 20.41 7.91
C MET A 182 5.81 20.50 9.43
N LEU A 183 5.97 21.73 9.95
CA LEU A 183 6.09 22.01 11.38
C LEU A 183 5.03 23.01 11.83
N ARG A 184 4.62 22.94 13.10
CA ARG A 184 3.86 24.02 13.74
C ARG A 184 4.75 25.24 13.94
N ARG A 185 4.28 26.40 13.54
CA ARG A 185 5.02 27.67 13.64
C ARG A 185 5.48 27.98 15.08
N GLU A 186 4.70 27.61 16.06
CA GLU A 186 5.00 27.82 17.49
C GLU A 186 6.36 27.26 17.92
N VAL A 187 6.88 26.19 17.27
CA VAL A 187 8.19 25.63 17.61
C VAL A 187 9.32 26.61 17.30
N PHE A 188 9.18 27.38 16.21
CA PHE A 188 10.14 28.43 15.85
C PHE A 188 10.03 29.64 16.80
N GLU A 189 8.82 30.03 17.17
CA GLU A 189 8.56 31.14 18.10
C GLU A 189 9.15 30.83 19.48
N LYS A 190 8.96 29.60 19.97
CA LYS A 190 9.41 29.18 21.31
C LYS A 190 10.91 28.90 21.38
N THR A 191 11.57 28.52 20.28
CA THR A 191 12.99 28.14 20.25
C THR A 191 13.89 29.15 19.58
N GLY A 192 13.31 30.17 18.93
CA GLY A 192 14.07 31.17 18.15
C GLY A 192 14.51 30.70 16.77
N GLY A 193 14.04 29.54 16.30
CA GLY A 193 14.32 29.01 14.97
C GLY A 193 15.72 28.45 14.77
N PHE A 194 16.23 28.54 13.54
CA PHE A 194 17.57 28.06 13.19
C PHE A 194 18.67 28.90 13.86
N ASN A 195 19.80 28.27 14.20
CA ASN A 195 20.95 28.99 14.68
C ASN A 195 21.68 29.67 13.52
N GLU A 196 21.74 31.01 13.51
CA GLU A 196 22.28 31.80 12.39
C GLU A 196 23.82 31.78 12.33
N ASP A 197 24.50 31.27 13.36
CA ASP A 197 25.93 31.00 13.39
C ASP A 197 26.32 29.74 12.58
N MET A 198 25.34 28.89 12.24
CA MET A 198 25.50 27.70 11.43
C MET A 198 25.60 28.04 9.94
N ARG A 199 26.81 28.23 9.40
CA ARG A 199 27.01 28.63 7.99
C ARG A 199 27.53 27.52 7.10
N THR A 200 28.02 26.42 7.67
CA THR A 200 28.73 25.36 6.94
C THR A 200 27.93 24.07 6.72
N GLY A 201 26.61 24.12 6.96
CA GLY A 201 25.71 22.95 6.89
C GLY A 201 25.40 22.36 8.27
N LEU A 202 24.58 21.31 8.30
CA LEU A 202 24.07 20.63 9.51
C LEU A 202 23.16 21.51 10.38
N GLU A 203 22.69 22.64 9.85
CA GLU A 203 21.76 23.56 10.54
C GLU A 203 20.40 22.91 10.81
N ASP A 204 20.00 21.96 10.00
CA ASP A 204 18.80 21.14 10.17
C ASP A 204 18.96 20.17 11.35
N TRP A 205 20.09 19.48 11.45
CA TRP A 205 20.35 18.59 12.58
C TRP A 205 20.38 19.35 13.93
N ASP A 206 21.03 20.52 13.96
CA ASP A 206 21.00 21.40 15.13
C ASP A 206 19.57 21.83 15.50
N LEU A 207 18.73 22.19 14.50
CA LEU A 207 17.33 22.52 14.72
C LEU A 207 16.57 21.36 15.37
N TRP A 208 16.69 20.14 14.85
CA TRP A 208 15.96 19.00 15.42
C TRP A 208 16.39 18.70 16.86
N CYS A 209 17.68 18.78 17.16
CA CYS A 209 18.16 18.67 18.54
C CYS A 209 17.64 19.81 19.44
N LYS A 210 17.58 21.04 18.92
CA LYS A 210 17.02 22.19 19.63
C LYS A 210 15.53 21.98 19.97
N LEU A 211 14.75 21.48 18.99
CA LEU A 211 13.33 21.18 19.21
C LEU A 211 13.15 20.06 20.24
N ALA A 212 13.89 18.96 20.12
CA ALA A 212 13.84 17.88 21.09
C ALA A 212 14.20 18.34 22.50
N ASN A 213 15.26 19.17 22.65
CA ASN A 213 15.67 19.73 23.93
C ASN A 213 14.59 20.63 24.55
N ALA A 214 13.78 21.29 23.72
CA ALA A 214 12.66 22.13 24.14
C ALA A 214 11.36 21.35 24.41
N GLY A 215 11.35 20.03 24.20
CA GLY A 215 10.18 19.17 24.43
C GLY A 215 9.28 18.99 23.21
N PHE A 216 9.73 19.40 22.01
CA PHE A 216 8.98 19.27 20.75
C PHE A 216 9.51 18.10 19.93
N TRP A 217 8.62 17.21 19.49
CA TRP A 217 8.99 16.14 18.59
C TRP A 217 7.90 15.86 17.54
N GLY A 218 8.21 15.07 16.55
CA GLY A 218 7.34 14.78 15.41
C GLY A 218 7.26 13.30 15.05
N GLN A 219 6.70 13.02 13.89
CA GLN A 219 6.50 11.66 13.39
C GLN A 219 6.85 11.54 11.90
N THR A 220 7.07 10.31 11.46
CA THR A 220 7.35 9.97 10.06
C THR A 220 6.16 9.21 9.47
N ILE A 221 5.61 9.72 8.37
CA ILE A 221 4.68 8.97 7.54
C ILE A 221 5.49 8.02 6.63
N PRO A 222 5.19 6.72 6.56
CA PRO A 222 5.96 5.74 5.80
C PRO A 222 5.67 5.80 4.29
N GLU A 223 5.82 6.97 3.70
CA GLU A 223 5.65 7.23 2.26
C GLU A 223 6.75 8.17 1.76
N TYR A 224 7.04 8.10 0.45
CA TYR A 224 7.96 9.03 -0.19
C TYR A 224 7.24 10.34 -0.49
N PHE A 225 7.77 11.45 0.04
CA PHE A 225 7.19 12.79 -0.14
C PHE A 225 8.15 13.77 -0.80
N LYS A 226 9.44 13.50 -0.73
CA LYS A 226 10.48 14.39 -1.20
C LYS A 226 11.42 13.71 -2.16
N TRP A 227 11.85 14.46 -3.16
CA TRP A 227 12.95 14.11 -4.05
C TRP A 227 14.13 15.04 -3.74
N TYR A 228 15.20 14.44 -3.21
CA TYR A 228 16.42 15.13 -2.81
C TYR A 228 17.42 15.13 -3.95
N ARG A 229 17.78 16.34 -4.45
CA ARG A 229 18.71 16.45 -5.57
C ARG A 229 20.16 16.34 -5.11
N THR A 230 20.88 15.33 -5.62
CA THR A 230 22.32 15.16 -5.42
C THR A 230 23.09 15.79 -6.58
N ARG A 231 24.21 16.46 -6.29
CA ARG A 231 25.05 17.15 -7.27
C ARG A 231 26.44 16.52 -7.30
N GLU A 232 27.13 16.53 -8.47
CA GLU A 232 28.48 16.00 -8.64
C GLU A 232 29.55 16.86 -7.96
N ASN A 233 29.34 18.17 -7.86
CA ASN A 233 30.33 19.09 -7.31
C ASN A 233 30.22 19.11 -5.77
N HIS A 234 31.33 18.75 -5.12
CA HIS A 234 31.54 18.86 -3.69
C HIS A 234 31.39 20.32 -3.25
N SER A 235 30.22 20.68 -2.71
CA SER A 235 30.03 21.97 -2.05
C SER A 235 30.63 21.93 -0.64
N GLU A 236 30.96 23.11 -0.07
CA GLU A 236 31.40 23.22 1.33
C GLU A 236 30.43 22.52 2.31
N LYS A 237 29.14 22.42 1.97
CA LYS A 237 28.14 21.66 2.71
C LYS A 237 28.42 20.16 2.73
N TRP A 238 28.99 19.59 1.66
CA TRP A 238 29.35 18.17 1.61
C TRP A 238 30.52 17.83 2.53
N GLU A 239 31.47 18.78 2.72
CA GLU A 239 32.56 18.62 3.68
C GLU A 239 32.07 18.47 5.12
N ALA A 240 30.93 19.07 5.46
CA ALA A 240 30.29 18.92 6.77
C ALA A 240 29.90 17.47 7.09
N TRP A 241 29.60 16.66 6.07
CA TRP A 241 29.22 15.25 6.21
C TRP A 241 30.39 14.28 6.29
N GLN A 242 31.66 14.78 6.26
CA GLN A 242 32.78 13.90 6.47
C GLN A 242 32.82 13.35 7.91
N PRO A 243 33.25 12.09 8.13
CA PRO A 243 33.19 11.45 9.45
C PRO A 243 33.83 12.25 10.58
N LYS A 244 34.94 12.92 10.30
CA LYS A 244 35.61 13.76 11.27
C LYS A 244 34.80 14.99 11.66
N ARG A 245 34.17 15.66 10.68
CA ARG A 245 33.32 16.85 10.91
C ARG A 245 32.02 16.45 11.65
N LEU A 246 31.45 15.31 11.31
CA LEU A 246 30.28 14.78 12.02
C LEU A 246 30.62 14.46 13.49
N ALA A 247 31.80 13.92 13.76
CA ALA A 247 32.24 13.67 15.14
C ALA A 247 32.42 14.98 15.91
N GLU A 248 33.09 15.97 15.32
CA GLU A 248 33.24 17.31 15.91
C GLU A 248 31.90 17.97 16.17
N PHE A 249 30.95 17.86 15.23
CA PHE A 249 29.62 18.43 15.37
C PHE A 249 28.80 17.77 16.47
N ARG A 250 28.92 16.47 16.66
CA ARG A 250 28.25 15.78 17.80
C ARG A 250 28.73 16.33 19.15
N GLU A 251 29.99 16.67 19.30
CA GLU A 251 30.45 17.32 20.54
C GLU A 251 29.85 18.73 20.70
N VAL A 252 29.68 19.49 19.62
CA VAL A 252 28.96 20.79 19.66
C VAL A 252 27.49 20.57 20.10
N LEU A 253 26.82 19.53 19.58
CA LEU A 253 25.44 19.23 19.99
C LEU A 253 25.36 18.84 21.46
N LYS A 254 26.31 18.11 21.99
CA LYS A 254 26.38 17.75 23.42
C LYS A 254 26.55 18.99 24.31
N GLU A 255 27.40 19.93 23.88
CA GLU A 255 27.58 21.19 24.60
C GLU A 255 26.34 22.09 24.57
N ARG A 256 25.65 22.16 23.41
CA ARG A 256 24.44 22.98 23.23
C ARG A 256 23.21 22.40 23.92
N TYR A 257 23.06 21.05 23.90
CA TYR A 257 21.86 20.37 24.36
C TYR A 257 22.16 19.26 25.37
N PRO A 258 22.83 19.55 26.49
CA PRO A 258 23.32 18.51 27.41
C PRO A 258 22.22 17.62 27.97
N ARG A 259 21.00 18.15 28.21
CA ARG A 259 19.86 17.37 28.71
C ARG A 259 19.55 16.15 27.83
N LEU A 260 19.68 16.27 26.50
CA LEU A 260 19.41 15.16 25.57
C LEU A 260 20.41 14.02 25.77
N TYR A 261 21.68 14.35 26.03
CA TYR A 261 22.76 13.39 26.24
C TYR A 261 22.83 12.85 27.67
N GLU A 262 22.19 13.51 28.63
CA GLU A 262 22.00 13.07 30.01
C GLU A 262 20.77 12.15 30.18
N GLY A 263 20.10 11.77 29.09
CA GLY A 263 19.01 10.79 29.07
C GLY A 263 17.61 11.36 28.90
N TYR A 264 17.45 12.68 28.84
CA TYR A 264 16.16 13.29 28.49
C TYR A 264 15.89 13.13 26.98
N PHE A 265 14.65 12.84 26.65
CA PHE A 265 14.10 12.98 25.28
C PHE A 265 12.59 13.20 25.40
N PRO A 266 11.95 14.00 24.53
CA PRO A 266 10.51 14.18 24.61
C PRO A 266 9.76 12.84 24.52
N GLU A 267 8.97 12.54 25.54
CA GLU A 267 7.98 11.48 25.49
C GLU A 267 6.66 12.12 25.10
N ILE A 268 6.22 11.85 23.88
CA ILE A 268 4.91 12.31 23.40
C ILE A 268 3.94 11.19 23.71
N ASP A 269 3.14 11.37 24.74
CA ASP A 269 2.04 10.45 25.03
C ASP A 269 1.01 10.58 23.90
N PRO A 270 0.73 9.48 23.15
CA PRO A 270 -0.42 9.46 22.27
C PRO A 270 -1.64 9.83 23.11
N VAL A 271 -2.41 10.81 22.66
CA VAL A 271 -3.60 11.25 23.41
C VAL A 271 -4.61 10.10 23.43
N GLU A 272 -4.54 9.22 24.44
CA GLU A 272 -5.51 8.12 24.65
C GLU A 272 -6.95 8.63 24.71
N SER A 273 -7.14 9.89 25.16
CA SER A 273 -8.43 10.55 25.19
C SER A 273 -9.02 10.80 23.80
N ALA A 274 -8.22 10.92 22.76
CA ALA A 274 -8.71 11.20 21.41
C ALA A 274 -9.50 10.04 20.78
N GLU A 275 -9.27 8.80 21.23
CA GLU A 275 -10.03 7.63 20.73
C GLU A 275 -11.45 7.56 21.30
N ASN A 276 -11.69 8.15 22.48
CA ASN A 276 -12.98 8.17 23.14
C ASN A 276 -13.80 9.44 22.85
N GLU A 277 -13.26 10.39 22.09
CA GLU A 277 -13.97 11.58 21.70
C GLU A 277 -14.90 11.32 20.51
N PRO A 278 -15.99 12.09 20.34
CA PRO A 278 -16.84 12.02 19.17
C PRO A 278 -16.06 12.21 17.86
N ILE A 279 -16.54 11.59 16.79
CA ILE A 279 -15.98 11.81 15.45
C ILE A 279 -16.11 13.30 15.12
N PRO A 280 -14.99 13.97 14.73
CA PRO A 280 -15.07 15.39 14.37
C PRO A 280 -15.79 15.56 13.04
N GLU A 281 -16.80 16.41 13.00
CA GLU A 281 -17.64 16.64 11.82
C GLU A 281 -17.11 17.78 10.94
N GLU A 282 -16.41 18.74 11.52
CA GLU A 282 -15.93 19.90 10.80
C GLU A 282 -14.75 19.58 9.89
N ILE A 283 -14.84 20.04 8.64
CA ILE A 283 -13.70 20.05 7.72
C ILE A 283 -12.93 21.37 7.86
N PRO A 284 -11.58 21.34 7.82
CA PRO A 284 -10.77 22.53 8.07
C PRO A 284 -10.85 23.57 6.95
N CYS A 285 -11.13 23.13 5.73
CA CYS A 285 -11.23 23.96 4.52
C CYS A 285 -11.92 23.20 3.39
N GLU A 286 -12.35 23.90 2.36
CA GLU A 286 -13.04 23.31 1.21
C GLU A 286 -12.10 22.94 0.05
N ASN A 287 -10.85 23.10 0.07
CA ASN A 287 -9.86 22.76 -0.99
C ASN A 287 -10.46 22.36 -2.37
N ALA A 288 -11.38 23.16 -2.91
CA ALA A 288 -12.13 22.85 -4.12
C ALA A 288 -11.21 22.89 -5.37
N LEU A 289 -11.03 21.74 -6.04
CA LEU A 289 -10.18 21.63 -7.20
C LEU A 289 -10.96 21.81 -8.51
N ALA A 290 -10.36 22.50 -9.49
CA ALA A 290 -10.91 22.60 -10.83
C ALA A 290 -11.07 21.20 -11.45
N LYS A 291 -12.12 21.02 -12.26
CA LYS A 291 -12.49 19.74 -12.83
C LYS A 291 -12.66 19.87 -14.34
N ASP A 292 -11.76 19.24 -15.07
CA ASP A 292 -11.74 19.25 -16.53
C ASP A 292 -12.09 17.88 -17.13
N ARG A 293 -12.07 16.82 -16.31
CA ARG A 293 -12.26 15.42 -16.70
C ARG A 293 -13.26 14.72 -15.78
N LYS A 294 -13.79 13.59 -16.21
CA LYS A 294 -14.52 12.69 -15.31
C LYS A 294 -13.58 12.17 -14.22
N ARG A 295 -14.09 12.05 -13.00
CA ARG A 295 -13.31 11.61 -11.83
C ARG A 295 -13.95 10.42 -11.16
N LEU A 296 -13.14 9.39 -10.91
CA LEU A 296 -13.50 8.19 -10.15
C LEU A 296 -12.78 8.17 -8.81
N LEU A 297 -13.52 7.96 -7.73
CA LEU A 297 -12.95 7.55 -6.44
C LEU A 297 -12.98 6.02 -6.36
N LEU A 298 -11.81 5.40 -6.25
CA LEU A 298 -11.64 3.97 -6.05
C LEU A 298 -11.29 3.71 -4.58
N LEU A 299 -12.22 3.09 -3.83
CA LEU A 299 -12.02 2.66 -2.44
C LEU A 299 -11.63 1.19 -2.39
N ILE A 300 -10.43 0.90 -1.90
CA ILE A 300 -9.85 -0.44 -1.78
C ILE A 300 -9.30 -0.67 -0.38
N PRO A 301 -9.10 -1.92 0.07
CA PRO A 301 -8.52 -2.16 1.39
C PRO A 301 -7.03 -1.81 1.46
N TRP A 302 -6.25 -2.18 0.45
CA TRP A 302 -4.80 -2.06 0.31
C TRP A 302 -4.38 -2.16 -1.15
N MET A 303 -3.07 -2.00 -1.41
CA MET A 303 -2.45 -2.19 -2.73
C MET A 303 -1.36 -3.27 -2.63
N VAL A 304 -1.76 -4.54 -2.74
CA VAL A 304 -0.87 -5.69 -2.58
C VAL A 304 -0.93 -6.64 -3.78
N THR A 305 -0.06 -7.63 -3.82
CA THR A 305 -0.07 -8.64 -4.88
C THR A 305 -1.32 -9.53 -4.81
N GLY A 306 -2.20 -9.43 -5.80
CA GLY A 306 -3.41 -10.24 -5.88
C GLY A 306 -4.20 -10.04 -7.17
N GLY A 307 -5.09 -10.98 -7.49
CA GLY A 307 -5.90 -10.92 -8.72
C GLY A 307 -6.86 -9.72 -8.76
N ALA A 308 -7.49 -9.40 -7.63
CA ALA A 308 -8.36 -8.24 -7.51
C ALA A 308 -7.59 -6.91 -7.64
N ASP A 309 -6.41 -6.83 -7.02
CA ASP A 309 -5.55 -5.66 -7.13
C ASP A 309 -5.02 -5.48 -8.56
N LYS A 310 -4.73 -6.61 -9.24
CA LYS A 310 -4.35 -6.58 -10.66
C LYS A 310 -5.48 -6.01 -11.54
N PHE A 311 -6.72 -6.45 -11.31
CA PHE A 311 -7.88 -5.87 -11.99
C PHE A 311 -7.97 -4.35 -11.75
N ASN A 312 -7.80 -3.91 -10.51
CA ASN A 312 -7.87 -2.50 -10.14
C ASN A 312 -6.78 -1.67 -10.86
N ILE A 313 -5.53 -2.17 -10.93
CA ILE A 313 -4.44 -1.47 -11.64
C ILE A 313 -4.76 -1.36 -13.14
N GLU A 314 -5.18 -2.44 -13.78
CA GLU A 314 -5.51 -2.41 -15.22
C GLU A 314 -6.71 -1.52 -15.50
N LEU A 315 -7.70 -1.47 -14.58
CA LEU A 315 -8.82 -0.53 -14.67
C LEU A 315 -8.34 0.93 -14.58
N VAL A 316 -7.50 1.25 -13.58
CA VAL A 316 -6.94 2.61 -13.42
C VAL A 316 -6.14 3.00 -14.66
N LYS A 317 -5.29 2.12 -15.17
CA LYS A 317 -4.52 2.31 -16.42
C LYS A 317 -5.45 2.61 -17.61
N TYR A 318 -6.49 1.82 -17.79
CA TYR A 318 -7.43 1.99 -18.90
C TYR A 318 -8.19 3.32 -18.76
N LEU A 319 -8.77 3.60 -17.59
CA LEU A 319 -9.56 4.81 -17.37
C LEU A 319 -8.74 6.10 -17.56
N THR A 320 -7.51 6.12 -17.05
CA THR A 320 -6.61 7.27 -17.23
C THR A 320 -6.22 7.45 -18.69
N GLY A 321 -6.02 6.36 -19.43
CA GLY A 321 -5.85 6.37 -20.91
C GLY A 321 -7.07 6.88 -21.65
N GLN A 322 -8.29 6.75 -21.10
CA GLN A 322 -9.53 7.31 -21.65
C GLN A 322 -9.84 8.73 -21.14
N GLY A 323 -8.90 9.36 -20.43
CA GLY A 323 -9.03 10.74 -19.98
C GLY A 323 -9.83 10.91 -18.68
N TRP A 324 -9.98 9.86 -17.86
CA TRP A 324 -10.48 9.98 -16.50
C TRP A 324 -9.35 10.34 -15.55
N ASP A 325 -9.66 11.12 -14.52
CA ASP A 325 -8.82 11.23 -13.32
C ASP A 325 -9.29 10.19 -12.31
N VAL A 326 -8.38 9.37 -11.79
CA VAL A 326 -8.69 8.34 -10.80
C VAL A 326 -7.96 8.63 -9.51
N SER A 327 -8.71 8.72 -8.40
CA SER A 327 -8.16 8.80 -7.06
C SER A 327 -8.29 7.44 -6.37
N VAL A 328 -7.20 6.97 -5.76
CA VAL A 328 -7.16 5.68 -5.06
C VAL A 328 -7.03 5.92 -3.56
N VAL A 329 -7.94 5.36 -2.78
CA VAL A 329 -7.93 5.46 -1.32
C VAL A 329 -7.91 4.07 -0.70
N THR A 330 -6.88 3.78 0.12
CA THR A 330 -6.80 2.55 0.90
C THR A 330 -7.23 2.78 2.35
N THR A 331 -7.83 1.75 2.96
CA THR A 331 -8.51 1.90 4.25
C THR A 331 -7.94 1.00 5.36
N LYS A 332 -7.09 0.03 5.01
CA LYS A 332 -6.47 -0.89 5.97
C LYS A 332 -4.96 -0.69 6.04
N PRO A 333 -4.36 -0.83 7.22
CA PRO A 333 -2.90 -0.84 7.34
C PRO A 333 -2.28 -1.95 6.48
N SER A 334 -1.30 -1.59 5.66
CA SER A 334 -0.59 -2.51 4.78
C SER A 334 0.73 -1.88 4.30
N GLU A 335 1.67 -2.71 3.85
CA GLU A 335 2.89 -2.27 3.18
C GLU A 335 2.62 -1.59 1.84
N ASN A 336 1.43 -1.80 1.24
CA ASN A 336 1.02 -1.22 -0.04
C ASN A 336 2.10 -1.33 -1.14
N GLU A 337 2.69 -2.51 -1.28
CA GLU A 337 3.83 -2.78 -2.16
C GLU A 337 3.59 -2.42 -3.64
N TRP A 338 2.33 -2.36 -4.06
CA TRP A 338 1.92 -1.96 -5.42
C TRP A 338 1.53 -0.49 -5.54
N ALA A 339 1.69 0.33 -4.50
CA ALA A 339 1.44 1.77 -4.59
C ALA A 339 2.24 2.42 -5.73
N TYR A 340 3.48 1.93 -5.97
CA TYR A 340 4.32 2.39 -7.06
C TYR A 340 3.72 2.08 -8.45
N GLU A 341 3.11 0.90 -8.62
CA GLU A 341 2.45 0.52 -9.88
C GLU A 341 1.27 1.44 -10.20
N TYR A 342 0.44 1.77 -9.20
CA TYR A 342 -0.62 2.76 -9.36
C TYR A 342 -0.06 4.15 -9.69
N GLY A 343 1.10 4.49 -9.12
CA GLY A 343 1.80 5.76 -9.32
C GLY A 343 2.19 6.06 -10.77
N HIS A 344 2.26 5.05 -11.65
CA HIS A 344 2.45 5.25 -13.09
C HIS A 344 1.23 5.86 -13.78
N TYR A 345 0.04 5.74 -13.21
CA TYR A 345 -1.22 6.14 -13.82
C TYR A 345 -1.92 7.26 -13.08
N THR A 346 -1.73 7.36 -11.76
CA THR A 346 -2.29 8.43 -10.94
C THR A 346 -1.36 8.77 -9.77
N GLY A 347 -1.26 10.05 -9.43
CA GLY A 347 -0.59 10.50 -8.20
C GLY A 347 -1.56 10.78 -7.06
N ASP A 348 -2.86 10.67 -7.29
CA ASP A 348 -3.88 10.94 -6.27
C ASP A 348 -4.17 9.66 -5.46
N ILE A 349 -3.13 9.20 -4.71
CA ILE A 349 -3.15 7.96 -3.92
C ILE A 349 -3.06 8.31 -2.44
N PHE A 350 -4.02 7.84 -1.65
CA PHE A 350 -4.13 8.13 -0.21
C PHE A 350 -4.31 6.85 0.60
N SER A 351 -3.26 6.46 1.35
CA SER A 351 -3.34 5.37 2.32
C SER A 351 -3.73 5.94 3.68
N LEU A 352 -5.03 5.93 3.99
CA LEU A 352 -5.56 6.60 5.19
C LEU A 352 -4.86 6.20 6.49
N PRO A 353 -4.53 4.90 6.72
CA PRO A 353 -3.86 4.48 7.94
C PRO A 353 -2.48 5.10 8.16
N ASN A 354 -1.83 5.59 7.07
CA ASN A 354 -0.47 6.12 7.17
C ASN A 354 -0.43 7.53 7.78
N PHE A 355 -1.52 8.31 7.64
CA PHE A 355 -1.52 9.72 8.02
C PHE A 355 -2.74 10.19 8.81
N LEU A 356 -3.72 9.31 9.06
CA LEU A 356 -4.94 9.64 9.82
C LEU A 356 -5.19 8.64 10.95
N ARG A 357 -5.71 9.13 12.04
CA ARG A 357 -6.44 8.30 13.01
C ARG A 357 -7.74 7.80 12.42
N LEU A 358 -8.15 6.62 12.81
CA LEU A 358 -9.36 5.97 12.29
C LEU A 358 -10.60 6.89 12.41
N ARG A 359 -10.73 7.61 13.52
CA ARG A 359 -11.85 8.54 13.77
C ARG A 359 -11.97 9.68 12.75
N ASP A 360 -10.87 10.04 12.08
CA ASP A 360 -10.83 11.12 11.09
C ASP A 360 -11.16 10.67 9.67
N TYR A 361 -11.29 9.37 9.41
CA TYR A 361 -11.58 8.85 8.07
C TYR A 361 -12.89 9.40 7.48
N PRO A 362 -14.04 9.43 8.20
CA PRO A 362 -15.26 9.98 7.64
C PRO A 362 -15.13 11.47 7.28
N ARG A 363 -14.53 12.25 8.18
CA ARG A 363 -14.30 13.69 7.98
C ARG A 363 -13.37 13.95 6.78
N PHE A 364 -12.28 13.16 6.66
CA PHE A 364 -11.37 13.24 5.51
C PHE A 364 -12.07 12.84 4.22
N LEU A 365 -12.83 11.75 4.20
CA LEU A 365 -13.57 11.32 3.00
C LEU A 365 -14.58 12.37 2.55
N ARG A 366 -15.29 13.01 3.49
CA ARG A 366 -16.18 14.13 3.17
C ARG A 366 -15.41 15.27 2.48
N TYR A 367 -14.33 15.73 3.10
CA TYR A 367 -13.44 16.74 2.51
C TYR A 367 -12.93 16.31 1.12
N PHE A 368 -12.47 15.08 1.00
CA PHE A 368 -11.85 14.54 -0.22
C PHE A 368 -12.85 14.48 -1.38
N ILE A 369 -14.07 13.99 -1.12
CA ILE A 369 -15.14 13.93 -2.12
C ILE A 369 -15.55 15.33 -2.56
N GLN A 370 -15.70 16.28 -1.62
CA GLN A 370 -16.00 17.68 -1.95
C GLN A 370 -14.88 18.33 -2.77
N SER A 371 -13.63 18.10 -2.40
CA SER A 371 -12.45 18.65 -3.07
C SER A 371 -12.38 18.22 -4.53
N ARG A 372 -12.51 16.93 -4.81
CA ARG A 372 -12.33 16.34 -6.16
C ARG A 372 -13.60 16.38 -7.00
N ARG A 373 -14.78 16.46 -6.39
CA ARG A 373 -16.09 16.45 -7.08
C ARG A 373 -16.23 15.26 -8.04
N PHE A 374 -16.14 14.04 -7.48
CA PHE A 374 -16.20 12.79 -8.24
C PHE A 374 -17.49 12.63 -9.02
N ASP A 375 -17.44 11.96 -10.19
CA ASP A 375 -18.60 11.53 -10.95
C ASP A 375 -19.14 10.18 -10.51
N ALA A 376 -18.27 9.34 -9.90
CA ALA A 376 -18.66 8.07 -9.31
C ALA A 376 -17.67 7.64 -8.21
N VAL A 377 -18.18 6.80 -7.30
CA VAL A 377 -17.40 6.05 -6.33
C VAL A 377 -17.52 4.57 -6.64
N MET A 378 -16.38 3.89 -6.69
CA MET A 378 -16.31 2.44 -6.83
C MET A 378 -15.69 1.83 -5.58
N ILE A 379 -16.39 0.86 -4.99
CA ILE A 379 -15.91 0.09 -3.84
C ILE A 379 -15.53 -1.31 -4.34
N THR A 380 -14.29 -1.74 -4.07
CA THR A 380 -13.88 -3.10 -4.39
C THR A 380 -13.14 -3.74 -3.23
N ASN A 381 -13.66 -4.85 -2.73
CA ASN A 381 -13.14 -5.60 -1.59
C ASN A 381 -12.87 -4.73 -0.33
N CYS A 382 -13.58 -3.61 -0.16
CA CYS A 382 -13.35 -2.63 0.89
C CYS A 382 -14.48 -2.63 1.92
N GLU A 383 -14.30 -3.33 3.03
CA GLU A 383 -15.30 -3.41 4.10
C GLU A 383 -15.70 -2.04 4.65
N LEU A 384 -14.71 -1.19 4.93
CA LEU A 384 -15.00 0.17 5.42
C LEU A 384 -15.82 0.97 4.40
N GLY A 385 -15.55 0.79 3.09
CA GLY A 385 -16.35 1.41 2.04
C GLY A 385 -17.82 1.07 2.15
N TYR A 386 -18.17 -0.21 2.39
CA TYR A 386 -19.56 -0.60 2.61
C TYR A 386 -20.15 -0.02 3.90
N LEU A 387 -19.41 -0.08 5.00
CA LEU A 387 -19.87 0.45 6.29
C LEU A 387 -20.12 1.96 6.24
N LEU A 388 -19.38 2.70 5.40
CA LEU A 388 -19.55 4.14 5.21
C LEU A 388 -20.60 4.51 4.14
N LEU A 389 -21.23 3.56 3.44
CA LEU A 389 -22.25 3.88 2.43
C LEU A 389 -23.40 4.75 2.96
N PRO A 390 -23.98 4.49 4.15
CA PRO A 390 -25.02 5.36 4.71
C PRO A 390 -24.53 6.80 4.92
N PHE A 391 -23.29 6.96 5.38
CA PHE A 391 -22.66 8.27 5.55
C PHE A 391 -22.43 8.96 4.20
N ILE A 392 -21.83 8.27 3.23
CA ILE A 392 -21.59 8.81 1.88
C ILE A 392 -22.90 9.28 1.24
N ARG A 393 -23.95 8.48 1.33
CA ARG A 393 -25.29 8.85 0.80
C ARG A 393 -25.92 10.04 1.51
N ALA A 394 -25.73 10.14 2.83
CA ALA A 394 -26.25 11.26 3.60
C ALA A 394 -25.54 12.58 3.27
N GLN A 395 -24.23 12.53 3.04
CA GLN A 395 -23.44 13.71 2.71
C GLN A 395 -23.51 14.07 1.21
N PHE A 396 -23.63 13.07 0.33
CA PHE A 396 -23.58 13.20 -1.13
C PHE A 396 -24.70 12.40 -1.79
N PRO A 397 -25.95 12.84 -1.66
CA PRO A 397 -27.10 12.10 -2.22
C PRO A 397 -27.03 11.95 -3.75
N ASP A 398 -26.38 12.90 -4.44
CA ASP A 398 -26.27 12.93 -5.89
C ASP A 398 -25.01 12.24 -6.45
N LEU A 399 -24.21 11.57 -5.61
CA LEU A 399 -22.98 10.90 -6.02
C LEU A 399 -23.26 9.44 -6.42
N PRO A 400 -23.06 9.04 -7.68
CA PRO A 400 -23.20 7.67 -8.14
C PRO A 400 -22.24 6.71 -7.40
N VAL A 401 -22.73 5.56 -6.95
CA VAL A 401 -21.93 4.56 -6.24
C VAL A 401 -22.16 3.18 -6.82
N LEU A 402 -21.06 2.50 -7.15
CA LEU A 402 -21.04 1.08 -7.48
C LEU A 402 -20.08 0.32 -6.59
N ASP A 403 -20.29 -0.97 -6.47
CA ASP A 403 -19.28 -1.89 -5.95
C ASP A 403 -18.81 -2.87 -7.04
N PHE A 404 -17.71 -3.58 -6.78
CA PHE A 404 -17.26 -4.65 -7.66
C PHE A 404 -16.77 -5.84 -6.85
N ASN A 405 -17.36 -7.01 -7.12
CA ASN A 405 -17.11 -8.26 -6.42
C ASN A 405 -16.37 -9.25 -7.31
N HIS A 406 -15.33 -9.89 -6.75
CA HIS A 406 -14.48 -10.83 -7.48
C HIS A 406 -14.81 -12.30 -7.20
N ALA A 407 -15.17 -12.64 -5.97
CA ALA A 407 -15.51 -14.00 -5.54
C ALA A 407 -16.32 -13.98 -4.24
N GLU A 408 -17.11 -14.99 -4.03
CA GLU A 408 -17.71 -15.32 -2.74
C GLU A 408 -16.72 -16.08 -1.84
N ALA A 409 -16.95 -16.02 -0.53
CA ALA A 409 -16.14 -16.71 0.48
C ALA A 409 -17.06 -17.19 1.64
N GLU A 410 -17.63 -18.37 1.48
CA GLU A 410 -18.66 -18.90 2.41
C GLU A 410 -18.14 -19.08 3.84
N ASP A 411 -16.87 -19.42 4.00
CA ASP A 411 -16.18 -19.59 5.29
C ASP A 411 -15.72 -18.28 5.94
N TRP A 412 -15.81 -17.16 5.22
CA TRP A 412 -15.49 -15.84 5.74
C TRP A 412 -16.71 -14.92 5.68
N LYS A 413 -17.21 -14.49 6.84
CA LYS A 413 -18.40 -13.63 6.97
C LYS A 413 -19.63 -14.14 6.19
N SER A 414 -19.76 -15.46 6.05
CA SER A 414 -20.89 -16.12 5.36
C SER A 414 -21.12 -15.61 3.93
N GLY A 415 -20.06 -15.49 3.15
CA GLY A 415 -20.09 -15.07 1.75
C GLY A 415 -19.11 -13.97 1.36
N GLY A 416 -18.31 -13.48 2.28
CA GLY A 416 -17.27 -12.48 1.99
C GLY A 416 -17.84 -11.09 1.66
N TYR A 417 -17.17 -10.38 0.72
CA TYR A 417 -17.63 -9.06 0.27
C TYR A 417 -18.99 -9.08 -0.43
N PRO A 418 -19.37 -10.10 -1.24
CA PRO A 418 -20.71 -10.22 -1.79
C PRO A 418 -21.82 -10.23 -0.72
N ARG A 419 -21.53 -10.71 0.50
CA ARG A 419 -22.47 -10.61 1.62
C ARG A 419 -22.70 -9.17 2.07
N LEU A 420 -21.64 -8.34 2.05
CA LEU A 420 -21.78 -6.90 2.33
C LEU A 420 -22.57 -6.20 1.22
N THR A 421 -22.36 -6.56 -0.04
CA THR A 421 -23.18 -6.10 -1.17
C THR A 421 -24.64 -6.34 -0.91
N LEU A 422 -25.06 -7.55 -0.54
CA LEU A 422 -26.46 -7.87 -0.20
C LEU A 422 -26.99 -6.98 0.93
N THR A 423 -26.18 -6.77 1.97
CA THR A 423 -26.56 -5.96 3.12
C THR A 423 -26.77 -4.50 2.75
N PHE A 424 -25.89 -3.95 1.91
CA PHE A 424 -25.86 -2.54 1.57
C PHE A 424 -26.39 -2.21 0.17
N GLN A 425 -27.01 -3.16 -0.56
CA GLN A 425 -27.47 -2.99 -1.95
C GLN A 425 -28.41 -1.79 -2.17
N HIS A 426 -29.11 -1.34 -1.12
CA HIS A 426 -30.01 -0.19 -1.22
C HIS A 426 -29.26 1.14 -1.39
N TYR A 427 -28.00 1.19 -0.96
CA TYR A 427 -27.11 2.34 -1.11
C TYR A 427 -26.33 2.32 -2.42
N LEU A 428 -26.30 1.20 -3.14
CA LEU A 428 -25.61 1.03 -4.42
C LEU A 428 -26.55 1.36 -5.59
N ASP A 429 -26.04 2.03 -6.62
CA ASP A 429 -26.75 2.23 -7.89
C ASP A 429 -26.56 1.02 -8.79
N THR A 430 -25.34 0.48 -8.85
CA THR A 430 -24.96 -0.69 -9.65
C THR A 430 -24.13 -1.64 -8.79
N ILE A 431 -24.20 -2.92 -9.10
CA ILE A 431 -23.43 -4.00 -8.49
C ILE A 431 -22.62 -4.65 -9.62
N GLY A 432 -21.29 -4.50 -9.58
CA GLY A 432 -20.38 -5.16 -10.50
C GLY A 432 -19.98 -6.55 -10.01
N VAL A 433 -19.90 -7.52 -10.90
CA VAL A 433 -19.45 -8.88 -10.62
C VAL A 433 -18.50 -9.39 -11.68
N SER A 434 -17.52 -10.21 -11.29
CA SER A 434 -16.51 -10.77 -12.21
C SER A 434 -16.95 -11.99 -12.99
N SER A 435 -18.17 -12.55 -12.71
CA SER A 435 -18.68 -13.76 -13.35
C SER A 435 -20.22 -13.82 -13.31
N LEU A 436 -20.81 -14.61 -14.20
CA LEU A 436 -22.24 -14.93 -14.16
C LEU A 436 -22.57 -15.80 -12.94
N HIS A 437 -21.67 -16.71 -12.56
CA HIS A 437 -21.80 -17.50 -11.32
C HIS A 437 -22.04 -16.59 -10.11
N LEU A 438 -21.21 -15.56 -9.95
CA LEU A 438 -21.34 -14.63 -8.82
C LEU A 438 -22.62 -13.77 -8.91
N LYS A 439 -23.06 -13.43 -10.12
CA LYS A 439 -24.38 -12.82 -10.34
C LYS A 439 -25.50 -13.73 -9.84
N ASP A 440 -25.49 -14.99 -10.25
CA ASP A 440 -26.51 -15.97 -9.85
C ASP A 440 -26.49 -16.17 -8.32
N TRP A 441 -25.30 -16.30 -7.73
CA TRP A 441 -25.09 -16.41 -6.28
C TRP A 441 -25.73 -15.25 -5.51
N LEU A 442 -25.57 -14.02 -5.99
CA LEU A 442 -26.17 -12.82 -5.39
C LEU A 442 -27.68 -12.79 -5.57
N VAL A 443 -28.19 -13.11 -6.77
CA VAL A 443 -29.63 -13.12 -7.07
C VAL A 443 -30.36 -14.16 -6.23
N GLU A 444 -29.84 -15.36 -6.11
CA GLU A 444 -30.39 -16.43 -5.26
C GLU A 444 -30.51 -16.01 -3.79
N ARG A 445 -29.64 -15.07 -3.34
CA ARG A 445 -29.65 -14.55 -1.97
C ARG A 445 -30.36 -13.20 -1.82
N GLY A 446 -31.09 -12.77 -2.84
CA GLY A 446 -32.01 -11.64 -2.79
C GLY A 446 -31.45 -10.32 -3.28
N ALA A 447 -30.36 -10.31 -4.08
CA ALA A 447 -29.97 -9.12 -4.78
C ALA A 447 -30.93 -8.75 -5.91
N ASP A 448 -31.09 -7.46 -6.16
CA ASP A 448 -31.86 -6.96 -7.29
C ASP A 448 -31.09 -7.20 -8.61
N ALA A 449 -31.50 -8.21 -9.36
CA ALA A 449 -30.87 -8.61 -10.62
C ALA A 449 -30.72 -7.46 -11.64
N ARG A 450 -31.57 -6.42 -11.56
CA ARG A 450 -31.52 -5.25 -12.45
C ARG A 450 -30.35 -4.31 -12.18
N LYS A 451 -29.74 -4.44 -11.01
CA LYS A 451 -28.57 -3.66 -10.62
C LYS A 451 -27.25 -4.34 -10.96
N ILE A 452 -27.29 -5.65 -11.30
CA ILE A 452 -26.07 -6.45 -11.43
C ILE A 452 -25.56 -6.45 -12.86
N GLU A 453 -24.34 -5.93 -13.02
CA GLU A 453 -23.61 -5.87 -14.27
C GLU A 453 -22.36 -6.78 -14.20
N THR A 454 -22.17 -7.62 -15.23
CA THR A 454 -21.03 -8.52 -15.30
C THR A 454 -19.89 -7.93 -16.11
N CYS A 455 -18.67 -8.00 -15.57
CA CYS A 455 -17.44 -7.68 -16.27
C CYS A 455 -16.34 -8.67 -15.88
N TYR A 456 -15.88 -9.47 -16.81
CA TYR A 456 -14.78 -10.42 -16.58
C TYR A 456 -13.46 -9.69 -16.38
N VAL A 457 -12.53 -10.32 -15.63
CA VAL A 457 -11.22 -9.72 -15.31
C VAL A 457 -10.32 -9.58 -16.53
N ASN A 458 -10.45 -10.51 -17.49
CA ASN A 458 -9.72 -10.52 -18.77
C ASN A 458 -8.19 -10.50 -18.64
N VAL A 459 -7.47 -10.54 -19.76
CA VAL A 459 -6.01 -10.64 -19.78
C VAL A 459 -5.40 -9.90 -20.98
N ASP A 460 -4.17 -9.43 -20.80
CA ASP A 460 -3.32 -8.91 -21.89
C ASP A 460 -2.86 -10.08 -22.78
N THR A 461 -3.59 -10.32 -23.87
CA THR A 461 -3.36 -11.43 -24.79
C THR A 461 -2.08 -11.28 -25.60
N ASP A 462 -1.52 -10.08 -25.72
CA ASP A 462 -0.27 -9.84 -26.43
C ASP A 462 0.93 -10.08 -25.53
N LEU A 463 0.89 -9.64 -24.27
CA LEU A 463 1.91 -9.94 -23.28
C LEU A 463 2.11 -11.45 -23.06
N PHE A 464 0.99 -12.18 -22.95
CA PHE A 464 1.00 -13.62 -22.75
C PHE A 464 0.99 -14.42 -24.06
N ALA A 465 1.20 -13.80 -25.21
CA ALA A 465 1.26 -14.54 -26.48
C ALA A 465 2.34 -15.63 -26.46
N PRO A 466 2.07 -16.80 -27.07
CA PRO A 466 3.09 -17.86 -27.20
C PRO A 466 4.36 -17.33 -27.88
N SER A 467 5.52 -17.64 -27.31
CA SER A 467 6.84 -17.27 -27.84
C SER A 467 7.74 -18.50 -28.00
N PRO A 468 7.93 -19.00 -29.22
CA PRO A 468 8.84 -20.12 -29.46
C PRO A 468 10.29 -19.83 -29.06
N GLU A 469 10.72 -18.56 -29.10
CA GLU A 469 12.05 -18.13 -28.69
C GLU A 469 12.20 -18.24 -27.17
N ASN A 470 11.28 -17.67 -26.39
CA ASN A 470 11.28 -17.75 -24.93
C ASN A 470 11.15 -19.21 -24.48
N ARG A 471 10.27 -19.99 -25.12
CA ARG A 471 10.10 -21.42 -24.82
C ARG A 471 11.45 -22.16 -24.91
N ARG A 472 12.14 -22.02 -26.03
CA ARG A 472 13.46 -22.67 -26.22
C ARG A 472 14.48 -22.17 -25.21
N ARG A 473 14.58 -20.87 -25.00
CA ARG A 473 15.53 -20.25 -24.08
C ARG A 473 15.32 -20.72 -22.64
N VAL A 474 14.06 -20.69 -22.17
CA VAL A 474 13.73 -21.08 -20.79
C VAL A 474 13.96 -22.57 -20.58
N ARG A 475 13.48 -23.41 -21.50
CA ARG A 475 13.67 -24.87 -21.41
C ARG A 475 15.14 -25.27 -21.43
N ALA A 476 15.93 -24.70 -22.34
CA ALA A 476 17.38 -24.94 -22.39
C ALA A 476 18.08 -24.50 -21.08
N GLY A 477 17.73 -23.35 -20.55
CA GLY A 477 18.28 -22.86 -19.29
C GLY A 477 17.92 -23.70 -18.06
N MET A 478 16.86 -24.50 -18.14
CA MET A 478 16.43 -25.42 -17.10
C MET A 478 16.78 -26.90 -17.39
N GLY A 479 17.46 -27.16 -18.49
CA GLY A 479 17.81 -28.54 -18.91
C GLY A 479 16.62 -29.38 -19.37
N LEU A 480 15.51 -28.77 -19.77
CA LEU A 480 14.29 -29.44 -20.20
C LEU A 480 14.29 -29.67 -21.72
N ALA A 481 13.97 -30.87 -22.15
CA ALA A 481 13.83 -31.20 -23.56
C ALA A 481 12.63 -30.47 -24.19
N GLU A 482 12.71 -30.14 -25.49
CA GLU A 482 11.66 -29.40 -26.21
C GLU A 482 10.32 -30.15 -26.25
N ASP A 483 10.35 -31.47 -26.34
CA ASP A 483 9.19 -32.37 -26.41
C ASP A 483 8.72 -32.89 -25.04
N LEU A 484 9.38 -32.49 -23.93
CA LEU A 484 9.01 -32.91 -22.58
C LEU A 484 7.78 -32.13 -22.13
N PRO A 485 6.65 -32.76 -21.79
CA PRO A 485 5.51 -32.05 -21.21
C PRO A 485 5.88 -31.35 -19.90
N VAL A 486 5.53 -30.07 -19.79
CA VAL A 486 5.80 -29.26 -18.61
C VAL A 486 4.48 -28.80 -18.00
N ILE A 487 4.26 -29.16 -16.73
CA ILE A 487 3.11 -28.76 -15.91
C ILE A 487 3.54 -27.58 -15.07
N LEU A 488 2.77 -26.50 -15.10
CA LEU A 488 2.97 -25.32 -14.25
C LEU A 488 1.91 -25.27 -13.17
N TYR A 489 2.35 -25.11 -11.93
CA TYR A 489 1.52 -24.67 -10.81
C TYR A 489 1.95 -23.24 -10.44
N ALA A 490 1.10 -22.27 -10.73
CA ALA A 490 1.39 -20.85 -10.53
C ALA A 490 0.32 -20.23 -9.63
N ALA A 491 0.62 -20.12 -8.33
CA ALA A 491 -0.32 -19.64 -7.33
C ALA A 491 0.38 -19.31 -6.01
N ARG A 492 -0.31 -18.61 -5.11
CA ARG A 492 0.09 -18.55 -3.70
C ARG A 492 0.04 -19.96 -3.08
N ILE A 493 1.09 -20.33 -2.37
CA ILE A 493 1.20 -21.68 -1.79
C ILE A 493 0.50 -21.71 -0.43
N ASP A 494 -0.83 -21.78 -0.46
CA ASP A 494 -1.66 -21.80 0.72
C ASP A 494 -2.86 -22.76 0.59
N ILE A 495 -3.62 -22.93 1.66
CA ILE A 495 -4.76 -23.85 1.73
C ILE A 495 -5.81 -23.59 0.63
N GLU A 496 -6.00 -22.34 0.19
CA GLU A 496 -6.99 -21.99 -0.84
C GLU A 496 -6.61 -22.58 -2.22
N LYS A 497 -5.32 -22.69 -2.49
CA LYS A 497 -4.77 -23.22 -3.76
C LYS A 497 -4.42 -24.71 -3.68
N GLN A 498 -4.69 -25.35 -2.54
CA GLN A 498 -4.57 -26.79 -2.31
C GLN A 498 -3.22 -27.40 -2.69
N PRO A 499 -2.08 -26.91 -2.18
CA PRO A 499 -0.77 -27.50 -2.49
C PRO A 499 -0.66 -28.96 -2.06
N ARG A 500 -1.45 -29.41 -1.10
CA ARG A 500 -1.47 -30.80 -0.63
C ARG A 500 -2.11 -31.75 -1.63
N VAL A 501 -3.26 -31.36 -2.23
CA VAL A 501 -3.88 -32.12 -3.33
C VAL A 501 -2.96 -32.12 -4.53
N PHE A 502 -2.43 -30.95 -4.92
CA PHE A 502 -1.44 -30.83 -5.99
C PHE A 502 -0.28 -31.81 -5.81
N ALA A 503 0.40 -31.82 -4.66
CA ALA A 503 1.57 -32.65 -4.39
C ALA A 503 1.25 -34.15 -4.50
N ARG A 504 0.11 -34.59 -3.98
CA ARG A 504 -0.33 -36.00 -4.04
C ARG A 504 -0.70 -36.43 -5.46
N VAL A 505 -1.33 -35.53 -6.23
CA VAL A 505 -1.59 -35.79 -7.66
C VAL A 505 -0.28 -35.99 -8.40
N ILE A 506 0.71 -35.13 -8.23
CA ILE A 506 2.02 -35.24 -8.88
C ILE A 506 2.76 -36.51 -8.45
N GLN A 507 2.71 -36.86 -7.15
CA GLN A 507 3.27 -38.15 -6.66
C GLN A 507 2.64 -39.34 -7.37
N ARG A 508 1.31 -39.35 -7.52
CA ARG A 508 0.59 -40.45 -8.18
C ARG A 508 0.92 -40.56 -9.67
N VAL A 509 0.92 -39.43 -10.38
CA VAL A 509 1.28 -39.35 -11.79
C VAL A 509 2.74 -39.81 -12.01
N ALA A 510 3.66 -39.42 -11.10
CA ALA A 510 5.06 -39.82 -11.18
C ALA A 510 5.30 -41.34 -11.00
N ALA A 511 4.35 -42.07 -10.41
CA ALA A 511 4.41 -43.52 -10.27
C ALA A 511 4.06 -44.26 -11.57
N SER A 512 3.30 -43.62 -12.48
CA SER A 512 2.84 -44.23 -13.75
C SER A 512 3.49 -43.64 -15.00
N HIS A 513 4.04 -42.39 -14.92
CA HIS A 513 4.63 -41.67 -16.04
C HIS A 513 6.02 -41.15 -15.70
N ASP A 514 6.98 -41.39 -16.60
CA ASP A 514 8.39 -41.01 -16.42
C ASP A 514 8.76 -39.71 -17.16
N ARG A 515 7.99 -39.32 -18.17
CA ARG A 515 8.33 -38.20 -19.07
C ARG A 515 7.43 -36.97 -18.82
N PHE A 516 7.70 -36.21 -17.78
CA PHE A 516 7.14 -34.88 -17.54
C PHE A 516 8.00 -34.12 -16.54
N HIS A 517 7.83 -32.80 -16.47
CA HIS A 517 8.43 -31.95 -15.45
C HIS A 517 7.40 -30.99 -14.90
N VAL A 518 7.55 -30.62 -13.64
CA VAL A 518 6.64 -29.70 -12.92
C VAL A 518 7.38 -28.47 -12.47
N LEU A 519 6.85 -27.31 -12.81
CA LEU A 519 7.31 -26.02 -12.32
C LEU A 519 6.31 -25.49 -11.28
N VAL A 520 6.81 -25.14 -10.10
CA VAL A 520 6.01 -24.53 -9.03
C VAL A 520 6.48 -23.10 -8.84
N ALA A 521 5.67 -22.14 -9.24
CA ALA A 521 5.94 -20.71 -9.15
C ALA A 521 4.98 -20.07 -8.16
N GLY A 522 5.49 -19.67 -7.02
CA GLY A 522 4.73 -19.04 -5.93
C GLY A 522 5.41 -19.20 -4.59
N ASP A 523 4.92 -18.42 -3.62
CA ASP A 523 5.34 -18.46 -2.23
C ASP A 523 4.11 -18.51 -1.31
N GLY A 524 4.30 -18.86 -0.06
CA GLY A 524 3.20 -18.90 0.91
C GLY A 524 3.50 -19.82 2.09
N PRO A 525 2.58 -19.84 3.07
CA PRO A 525 2.79 -20.56 4.34
C PRO A 525 2.98 -22.08 4.18
N ASP A 526 2.44 -22.69 3.12
CA ASP A 526 2.57 -24.13 2.87
C ASP A 526 3.80 -24.49 2.00
N LEU A 527 4.61 -23.54 1.51
CA LEU A 527 5.80 -23.82 0.71
C LEU A 527 6.85 -24.68 1.47
N PRO A 528 7.15 -24.45 2.77
CA PRO A 528 8.05 -25.32 3.51
C PRO A 528 7.58 -26.77 3.56
N TRP A 529 6.28 -26.99 3.78
CA TRP A 529 5.67 -28.31 3.75
C TRP A 529 5.82 -28.97 2.36
N LEU A 530 5.52 -28.23 1.29
CA LEU A 530 5.62 -28.75 -0.09
C LEU A 530 7.06 -29.14 -0.42
N ARG A 531 8.05 -28.38 0.04
CA ARG A 531 9.47 -28.71 -0.13
C ARG A 531 9.85 -30.03 0.56
N SER A 532 9.44 -30.22 1.81
CA SER A 532 9.65 -31.47 2.53
C SER A 532 9.00 -32.64 1.83
N PHE A 533 7.75 -32.47 1.36
CA PHE A 533 7.02 -33.51 0.64
C PHE A 533 7.75 -33.94 -0.65
N VAL A 534 8.25 -33.01 -1.45
CA VAL A 534 9.01 -33.27 -2.68
C VAL A 534 10.25 -34.10 -2.36
N GLN A 535 11.00 -33.75 -1.30
CA GLN A 535 12.22 -34.49 -0.88
C GLN A 535 11.89 -35.89 -0.35
N GLU A 536 10.92 -36.01 0.55
CA GLU A 536 10.55 -37.29 1.17
C GLU A 536 10.04 -38.33 0.15
N ASN A 537 9.50 -37.83 -0.98
CA ASN A 537 8.96 -38.71 -2.04
C ASN A 537 9.88 -38.84 -3.26
N GLY A 538 11.12 -38.32 -3.20
CA GLY A 538 12.11 -38.43 -4.27
C GLY A 538 11.68 -37.77 -5.60
N LEU A 539 11.02 -36.62 -5.51
CA LEU A 539 10.46 -35.90 -6.67
C LEU A 539 11.34 -34.75 -7.14
N GLU A 540 12.54 -34.54 -6.54
CA GLU A 540 13.40 -33.38 -6.81
C GLU A 540 13.86 -33.26 -8.27
N GLU A 541 14.05 -34.38 -8.95
CA GLU A 541 14.41 -34.38 -10.37
C GLU A 541 13.24 -33.99 -11.30
N ARG A 542 12.01 -34.08 -10.81
CA ARG A 542 10.77 -33.83 -11.58
C ARG A 542 10.04 -32.55 -11.19
N VAL A 543 10.30 -31.99 -10.01
CA VAL A 543 9.59 -30.81 -9.47
C VAL A 543 10.58 -29.70 -9.13
N SER A 544 10.50 -28.61 -9.85
CA SER A 544 11.30 -27.41 -9.58
C SER A 544 10.47 -26.40 -8.77
N LEU A 545 10.85 -26.17 -7.52
CA LEU A 545 10.24 -25.16 -6.64
C LEU A 545 10.95 -23.81 -6.82
N LEU A 546 10.31 -22.88 -7.54
CA LEU A 546 10.91 -21.61 -7.97
C LEU A 546 10.74 -20.48 -6.95
N GLY A 547 9.84 -20.65 -5.95
CA GLY A 547 9.45 -19.57 -5.03
C GLY A 547 8.66 -18.46 -5.74
N ALA A 548 8.60 -17.30 -5.11
CA ALA A 548 7.99 -16.12 -5.73
C ALA A 548 8.81 -15.67 -6.96
N VAL A 549 8.14 -15.47 -8.08
CA VAL A 549 8.76 -15.02 -9.33
C VAL A 549 8.17 -13.68 -9.77
N PRO A 550 8.98 -12.77 -10.32
CA PRO A 550 8.46 -11.50 -10.85
C PRO A 550 7.64 -11.74 -12.12
N ARG A 551 6.70 -10.81 -12.41
CA ARG A 551 5.76 -10.93 -13.55
C ARG A 551 6.43 -11.25 -14.90
N PRO A 552 7.54 -10.59 -15.31
CA PRO A 552 8.19 -10.94 -16.57
C PRO A 552 8.64 -12.40 -16.61
N ARG A 553 9.12 -12.92 -15.49
CA ARG A 553 9.52 -14.33 -15.38
C ARG A 553 8.33 -15.28 -15.42
N MET A 554 7.18 -14.88 -14.84
CA MET A 554 5.95 -15.68 -14.93
C MET A 554 5.48 -15.83 -16.38
N VAL A 555 5.50 -14.74 -17.16
CA VAL A 555 5.20 -14.79 -18.61
C VAL A 555 6.11 -15.80 -19.33
N GLU A 556 7.41 -15.74 -19.09
CA GLU A 556 8.37 -16.67 -19.68
C GLU A 556 8.09 -18.14 -19.28
N LEU A 557 7.75 -18.40 -18.01
CA LEU A 557 7.41 -19.73 -17.52
C LEU A 557 6.13 -20.26 -18.17
N MET A 558 5.11 -19.44 -18.32
CA MET A 558 3.88 -19.82 -19.02
C MET A 558 4.13 -20.14 -20.49
N GLN A 559 4.93 -19.33 -21.19
CA GLN A 559 5.33 -19.57 -22.58
C GLN A 559 6.18 -20.83 -22.74
N ALA A 560 6.85 -21.31 -21.68
CA ALA A 560 7.67 -22.52 -21.66
C ALA A 560 6.90 -23.79 -21.25
N SER A 561 5.70 -23.64 -20.68
CA SER A 561 4.88 -24.73 -20.14
C SER A 561 3.78 -25.18 -21.09
N ASP A 562 3.20 -26.34 -20.86
CA ASP A 562 2.18 -26.97 -21.70
C ASP A 562 0.83 -27.10 -21.02
N ILE A 563 0.82 -27.35 -19.69
CA ILE A 563 -0.36 -27.56 -18.88
C ILE A 563 -0.28 -26.63 -17.68
N LEU A 564 -1.35 -25.84 -17.42
CA LEU A 564 -1.56 -25.24 -16.10
C LEU A 564 -2.37 -26.20 -15.24
N PHE A 565 -1.88 -26.52 -14.04
CA PHE A 565 -2.63 -27.32 -13.07
C PHE A 565 -2.92 -26.51 -11.81
N LEU A 566 -4.22 -26.24 -11.53
CA LEU A 566 -4.66 -25.42 -10.41
C LEU A 566 -5.88 -26.05 -9.71
N PRO A 567 -5.69 -26.88 -8.68
CA PRO A 567 -6.77 -27.57 -7.96
C PRO A 567 -7.36 -26.70 -6.83
N SER A 568 -7.67 -25.44 -7.07
CA SER A 568 -8.12 -24.49 -6.05
C SER A 568 -9.36 -24.93 -5.28
N LEU A 569 -9.42 -24.59 -3.99
CA LEU A 569 -10.58 -24.82 -3.15
C LEU A 569 -11.76 -23.91 -3.55
N ARG A 570 -11.46 -22.69 -3.91
CA ARG A 570 -12.42 -21.68 -4.36
C ARG A 570 -11.76 -20.65 -5.28
N GLU A 571 -12.54 -20.12 -6.20
CA GLU A 571 -12.18 -19.04 -7.13
C GLU A 571 -13.44 -18.27 -7.54
N GLY A 572 -13.28 -16.99 -7.91
CA GLY A 572 -14.25 -16.37 -8.81
C GLY A 572 -14.06 -16.90 -10.23
N ILE A 573 -13.10 -16.31 -10.96
CA ILE A 573 -12.41 -16.93 -12.10
C ILE A 573 -10.92 -16.58 -11.89
N ALA A 574 -10.08 -17.60 -11.76
CA ALA A 574 -8.66 -17.38 -11.48
C ALA A 574 -7.97 -16.67 -12.65
N LEU A 575 -7.34 -15.52 -12.40
CA LEU A 575 -6.63 -14.74 -13.43
C LEU A 575 -5.57 -15.57 -14.15
N VAL A 576 -4.88 -16.44 -13.42
CA VAL A 576 -3.85 -17.30 -13.98
C VAL A 576 -4.36 -18.28 -15.05
N LEU A 577 -5.67 -18.61 -15.05
CA LEU A 577 -6.27 -19.41 -16.12
C LEU A 577 -6.34 -18.60 -17.43
N PHE A 578 -6.76 -17.35 -17.36
CA PHE A 578 -6.74 -16.44 -18.52
C PHE A 578 -5.33 -16.30 -19.08
N GLU A 579 -4.33 -16.11 -18.20
CA GLU A 579 -2.92 -15.95 -18.56
C GLU A 579 -2.35 -17.21 -19.22
N ALA A 580 -2.64 -18.38 -18.65
CA ALA A 580 -2.21 -19.67 -19.21
C ALA A 580 -2.86 -19.95 -20.57
N MET A 581 -4.18 -19.76 -20.69
CA MET A 581 -4.89 -19.92 -21.97
C MET A 581 -4.38 -18.94 -23.02
N ALA A 582 -4.13 -17.67 -22.65
CA ALA A 582 -3.49 -16.69 -23.53
C ALA A 582 -2.10 -17.12 -24.01
N SER A 583 -1.36 -17.88 -23.19
CA SER A 583 -0.06 -18.46 -23.54
C SER A 583 -0.15 -19.76 -24.35
N GLY A 584 -1.38 -20.24 -24.64
CA GLY A 584 -1.63 -21.47 -25.41
C GLY A 584 -1.47 -22.75 -24.59
N MET A 585 -1.56 -22.68 -23.27
CA MET A 585 -1.51 -23.85 -22.38
C MET A 585 -2.89 -24.52 -22.27
N CYS A 586 -2.87 -25.85 -22.13
CA CYS A 586 -4.05 -26.60 -21.69
C CYS A 586 -4.28 -26.34 -20.19
N VAL A 587 -5.53 -26.18 -19.76
CA VAL A 587 -5.87 -25.93 -18.35
C VAL A 587 -6.46 -27.16 -17.70
N VAL A 588 -5.97 -27.52 -16.51
CA VAL A 588 -6.55 -28.50 -15.60
C VAL A 588 -6.83 -27.78 -14.28
N GLY A 589 -8.09 -27.59 -13.94
CA GLY A 589 -8.50 -26.81 -12.77
C GLY A 589 -9.66 -27.44 -11.99
N ALA A 590 -10.06 -26.78 -10.91
CA ALA A 590 -11.25 -27.15 -10.15
C ALA A 590 -12.53 -26.58 -10.79
N ASP A 591 -13.63 -27.33 -10.77
CA ASP A 591 -14.97 -26.81 -11.12
C ASP A 591 -15.55 -26.04 -9.92
N VAL A 592 -15.08 -24.81 -9.74
CA VAL A 592 -15.48 -23.91 -8.65
C VAL A 592 -15.75 -22.51 -9.20
N GLY A 593 -16.71 -21.82 -8.59
CA GLY A 593 -17.05 -20.45 -8.97
C GLY A 593 -17.40 -20.32 -10.45
N GLY A 594 -16.91 -19.26 -11.09
CA GLY A 594 -17.14 -18.97 -12.51
C GLY A 594 -16.16 -19.64 -13.47
N GLN A 595 -15.29 -20.57 -13.05
CA GLN A 595 -14.23 -21.10 -13.92
C GLN A 595 -14.76 -21.79 -15.19
N LYS A 596 -15.96 -22.42 -15.11
CA LYS A 596 -16.65 -23.01 -16.26
C LYS A 596 -17.09 -21.99 -17.33
N GLU A 597 -17.14 -20.72 -16.99
CA GLU A 597 -17.44 -19.65 -17.96
C GLU A 597 -16.24 -19.38 -18.87
N LEU A 598 -15.03 -19.63 -18.38
CA LEU A 598 -13.76 -19.48 -19.10
C LEU A 598 -13.33 -20.79 -19.75
N VAL A 599 -13.24 -21.87 -18.97
CA VAL A 599 -12.70 -23.17 -19.41
C VAL A 599 -13.84 -24.07 -19.88
N THR A 600 -13.81 -24.40 -21.18
CA THR A 600 -14.75 -25.35 -21.80
C THR A 600 -14.07 -26.69 -22.09
N PRO A 601 -14.82 -27.78 -22.36
CA PRO A 601 -14.22 -29.09 -22.66
C PRO A 601 -13.25 -29.11 -23.86
N GLU A 602 -13.34 -28.11 -24.75
CA GLU A 602 -12.46 -27.97 -25.91
C GLU A 602 -11.08 -27.41 -25.54
N CYS A 603 -10.97 -26.70 -24.42
CA CYS A 603 -9.74 -25.98 -24.05
C CYS A 603 -9.13 -26.41 -22.71
N GLY A 604 -9.79 -27.33 -21.96
CA GLY A 604 -9.26 -27.79 -20.69
C GLY A 604 -10.20 -28.73 -19.93
N TYR A 605 -9.80 -29.06 -18.72
CA TYR A 605 -10.58 -29.90 -17.82
C TYR A 605 -10.86 -29.16 -16.50
N LEU A 606 -12.10 -29.20 -16.08
CA LEU A 606 -12.51 -28.79 -14.73
C LEU A 606 -12.98 -30.04 -13.96
N VAL A 607 -12.36 -30.28 -12.82
CA VAL A 607 -12.64 -31.42 -11.95
C VAL A 607 -13.53 -30.95 -10.80
N CYS A 608 -14.69 -31.63 -10.64
CA CYS A 608 -15.59 -31.35 -9.52
C CYS A 608 -14.93 -31.64 -8.18
N ARG A 609 -15.17 -30.78 -7.22
CA ARG A 609 -14.72 -30.93 -5.84
C ARG A 609 -15.32 -32.20 -5.19
N SER A 610 -14.60 -32.75 -4.23
CA SER A 610 -15.07 -33.80 -3.35
C SER A 610 -14.73 -33.50 -1.89
N ASP A 611 -15.56 -33.98 -0.97
CA ASP A 611 -15.27 -33.94 0.46
C ASP A 611 -14.15 -34.93 0.83
N ASP A 612 -13.90 -35.94 -0.02
CA ASP A 612 -12.78 -36.86 0.10
C ASP A 612 -11.59 -36.36 -0.76
N PRO A 613 -10.49 -35.89 -0.15
CA PRO A 613 -9.32 -35.44 -0.88
C PRO A 613 -8.68 -36.54 -1.75
N GLU A 614 -8.82 -37.84 -1.40
CA GLU A 614 -8.30 -38.93 -2.21
C GLU A 614 -9.06 -39.07 -3.53
N GLU A 615 -10.36 -38.94 -3.50
CA GLU A 615 -11.18 -38.98 -4.71
C GLU A 615 -10.81 -37.83 -5.67
N GLU A 616 -10.52 -36.62 -5.13
CA GLU A 616 -10.03 -35.52 -5.94
C GLU A 616 -8.65 -35.84 -6.55
N VAL A 617 -7.72 -36.36 -5.75
CA VAL A 617 -6.41 -36.78 -6.23
C VAL A 617 -6.54 -37.78 -7.36
N GLU A 618 -7.41 -38.79 -7.23
CA GLU A 618 -7.64 -39.79 -8.28
C GLU A 618 -8.15 -39.18 -9.58
N ARG A 619 -9.18 -38.29 -9.47
CA ARG A 619 -9.78 -37.62 -10.63
C ARG A 619 -8.76 -36.74 -11.37
N TYR A 620 -7.98 -35.95 -10.65
CA TYR A 620 -6.95 -35.09 -11.25
C TYR A 620 -5.81 -35.92 -11.86
N ALA A 621 -5.36 -36.98 -11.17
CA ALA A 621 -4.32 -37.85 -11.68
C ALA A 621 -4.74 -38.50 -12.99
N ALA A 622 -5.95 -39.04 -13.08
CA ALA A 622 -6.49 -39.66 -14.31
C ALA A 622 -6.52 -38.67 -15.49
N VAL A 623 -6.88 -37.38 -15.24
CA VAL A 623 -6.88 -36.35 -16.28
C VAL A 623 -5.45 -36.04 -16.75
N LEU A 624 -4.50 -35.88 -15.81
CA LEU A 624 -3.10 -35.59 -16.18
C LEU A 624 -2.45 -36.78 -16.88
N GLU A 625 -2.73 -38.01 -16.45
CA GLU A 625 -2.24 -39.26 -17.12
C GLU A 625 -2.76 -39.37 -18.56
N ASP A 626 -4.06 -39.11 -18.80
CA ASP A 626 -4.63 -39.08 -20.15
C ASP A 626 -3.97 -37.98 -21.02
N LEU A 627 -3.74 -36.80 -20.49
CA LEU A 627 -3.07 -35.71 -21.20
C LEU A 627 -1.60 -36.04 -21.51
N LEU A 628 -0.84 -36.59 -20.56
CA LEU A 628 0.57 -36.96 -20.75
C LEU A 628 0.73 -38.10 -21.74
N ALA A 629 -0.24 -39.01 -21.80
CA ALA A 629 -0.29 -40.07 -22.83
C ALA A 629 -0.64 -39.54 -24.24
N ASN A 630 -1.22 -38.34 -24.34
CA ASN A 630 -1.73 -37.76 -25.58
C ASN A 630 -1.24 -36.30 -25.80
N PRO A 631 0.06 -36.05 -26.09
CA PRO A 631 0.62 -34.70 -26.22
C PRO A 631 -0.05 -33.84 -27.31
N GLU A 632 -0.56 -34.45 -28.38
CA GLU A 632 -1.31 -33.73 -29.44
C GLU A 632 -2.61 -33.11 -28.89
N ARG A 633 -3.23 -33.74 -27.90
CA ARG A 633 -4.43 -33.25 -27.23
C ARG A 633 -4.12 -32.00 -26.40
N ILE A 634 -2.98 -32.00 -25.68
CA ILE A 634 -2.50 -30.82 -24.93
C ILE A 634 -2.37 -29.62 -25.89
N ALA A 635 -1.67 -29.82 -27.03
CA ALA A 635 -1.47 -28.76 -28.00
C ALA A 635 -2.76 -28.29 -28.67
N THR A 636 -3.73 -29.16 -28.90
CA THR A 636 -5.02 -28.84 -29.50
C THR A 636 -5.89 -28.02 -28.52
N MET A 637 -5.97 -28.48 -27.28
CA MET A 637 -6.70 -27.74 -26.20
C MET A 637 -6.08 -26.40 -25.91
N GLY A 638 -4.73 -26.32 -25.88
CA GLY A 638 -4.04 -25.05 -25.67
C GLY A 638 -4.33 -24.02 -26.77
N ARG A 639 -4.35 -24.45 -28.05
CA ARG A 639 -4.75 -23.57 -29.16
C ARG A 639 -6.20 -23.10 -29.04
N ALA A 640 -7.15 -24.01 -28.77
CA ALA A 640 -8.56 -23.66 -28.58
C ALA A 640 -8.75 -22.68 -27.41
N GLY A 641 -8.01 -22.89 -26.30
CA GLY A 641 -8.00 -21.98 -25.16
C GLY A 641 -7.53 -20.58 -25.54
N ARG A 642 -6.42 -20.48 -26.30
CA ARG A 642 -5.93 -19.17 -26.75
C ARG A 642 -6.93 -18.49 -27.69
N GLU A 643 -7.48 -19.19 -28.67
CA GLU A 643 -8.48 -18.63 -29.59
C GLU A 643 -9.65 -18.05 -28.80
N ARG A 644 -10.18 -18.81 -27.85
CA ARG A 644 -11.28 -18.39 -26.97
C ARG A 644 -10.95 -17.12 -26.19
N VAL A 645 -9.76 -17.02 -25.58
CA VAL A 645 -9.36 -15.87 -24.80
C VAL A 645 -9.12 -14.63 -25.67
N VAL A 646 -8.51 -14.81 -26.83
CA VAL A 646 -8.29 -13.72 -27.79
C VAL A 646 -9.59 -13.17 -28.36
N GLU A 647 -10.60 -14.02 -28.54
CA GLU A 647 -11.90 -13.60 -29.07
C GLU A 647 -12.80 -12.91 -28.02
N ASN A 648 -12.75 -13.35 -26.75
CA ASN A 648 -13.79 -13.01 -25.78
C ASN A 648 -13.30 -12.32 -24.49
N PHE A 649 -11.97 -12.34 -24.21
CA PHE A 649 -11.46 -11.96 -22.89
C PHE A 649 -10.21 -11.08 -22.97
N ARG A 650 -10.13 -10.16 -23.92
CA ARG A 650 -9.03 -9.19 -24.02
C ARG A 650 -9.14 -8.14 -22.92
N LEU A 651 -8.00 -7.66 -22.47
CA LEU A 651 -7.94 -6.64 -21.42
C LEU A 651 -8.65 -5.35 -21.81
N GLU A 652 -8.58 -4.93 -23.09
CA GLU A 652 -9.26 -3.76 -23.62
C GLU A 652 -10.79 -3.90 -23.52
N ASP A 653 -11.33 -5.10 -23.70
CA ASP A 653 -12.77 -5.36 -23.58
C ASP A 653 -13.24 -5.21 -22.13
N MET A 654 -12.44 -5.61 -21.15
CA MET A 654 -12.68 -5.34 -19.74
C MET A 654 -12.74 -3.84 -19.46
N GLY A 655 -11.74 -3.10 -19.94
CA GLY A 655 -11.68 -1.65 -19.74
C GLY A 655 -12.89 -0.93 -20.37
N ARG A 656 -13.25 -1.28 -21.61
CA ARG A 656 -14.44 -0.75 -22.30
C ARG A 656 -15.71 -1.08 -21.54
N ARG A 657 -15.87 -2.35 -21.11
CA ARG A 657 -17.04 -2.79 -20.35
C ARG A 657 -17.19 -2.05 -19.03
N MET A 658 -16.09 -1.80 -18.33
CA MET A 658 -16.11 -1.02 -17.10
C MET A 658 -16.47 0.45 -17.33
N CYS A 659 -16.03 1.07 -18.43
CA CYS A 659 -16.52 2.40 -18.81
C CYS A 659 -18.03 2.42 -19.05
N GLU A 660 -18.57 1.42 -19.75
CA GLU A 660 -20.03 1.28 -19.96
C GLU A 660 -20.77 1.15 -18.64
N ILE A 661 -20.26 0.34 -17.71
CA ILE A 661 -20.85 0.14 -16.37
C ILE A 661 -20.80 1.45 -15.57
N LEU A 662 -19.70 2.18 -15.59
CA LEU A 662 -19.58 3.47 -14.92
C LEU A 662 -20.56 4.50 -15.50
N ASP A 663 -20.63 4.62 -16.84
CA ASP A 663 -21.57 5.53 -17.51
C ASP A 663 -23.04 5.12 -17.23
N HIS A 664 -23.33 3.83 -17.23
CA HIS A 664 -24.64 3.30 -16.81
C HIS A 664 -24.96 3.68 -15.36
N THR A 665 -24.03 3.50 -14.44
CA THR A 665 -24.18 3.85 -13.01
C THR A 665 -24.53 5.32 -12.84
N ILE A 666 -23.83 6.21 -13.55
CA ILE A 666 -24.10 7.66 -13.53
C ILE A 666 -25.53 7.94 -14.07
N GLN A 667 -25.92 7.32 -15.20
CA GLN A 667 -27.23 7.50 -15.80
C GLN A 667 -28.37 6.99 -14.95
N VAL A 668 -28.20 5.80 -14.32
CA VAL A 668 -29.23 5.20 -13.45
C VAL A 668 -29.42 6.04 -12.20
N HIS A 669 -28.35 6.53 -11.62
CA HIS A 669 -28.40 7.43 -10.47
C HIS A 669 -29.21 8.69 -10.77
N HIS A 670 -28.96 9.37 -11.89
CA HIS A 670 -29.69 10.58 -12.28
C HIS A 670 -31.19 10.36 -12.55
N ARG A 671 -31.60 9.11 -12.80
CA ARG A 671 -33.04 8.75 -12.95
C ARG A 671 -33.71 8.38 -11.62
N ARG A 672 -32.96 8.20 -10.54
CA ARG A 672 -33.50 7.92 -9.20
C ARG A 672 -34.07 9.19 -8.58
N HIS A 673 -35.21 9.06 -7.92
CA HIS A 673 -35.66 10.08 -6.99
C HIS A 673 -34.75 10.05 -5.76
N PRO A 674 -34.21 11.19 -5.30
CA PRO A 674 -33.34 11.20 -4.14
C PRO A 674 -34.08 10.61 -2.92
N SER A 675 -33.53 9.56 -2.36
CA SER A 675 -33.95 9.07 -1.05
C SER A 675 -33.39 10.03 -0.03
N PHE A 676 -34.23 10.60 0.83
CA PHE A 676 -33.78 11.46 1.89
C PHE A 676 -33.04 10.64 2.94
N TYR A 677 -31.75 10.80 3.03
CA TYR A 677 -30.92 10.29 4.11
C TYR A 677 -30.68 11.42 5.10
N SER A 678 -30.93 11.17 6.39
CA SER A 678 -30.63 12.14 7.44
C SER A 678 -29.11 12.33 7.57
N VAL A 679 -28.63 13.58 7.57
CA VAL A 679 -27.21 13.88 7.77
C VAL A 679 -26.74 13.38 9.14
N ASP A 680 -27.54 13.60 10.21
CA ASP A 680 -27.24 13.09 11.55
C ASP A 680 -27.20 11.56 11.59
N GLY A 681 -28.12 10.89 10.88
CA GLY A 681 -28.10 9.44 10.70
C GLY A 681 -26.87 8.95 9.97
N GLY A 682 -26.36 9.72 9.00
CA GLY A 682 -25.11 9.45 8.29
C GLY A 682 -23.90 9.48 9.22
N TRP A 683 -23.78 10.51 10.07
CA TRP A 683 -22.73 10.60 11.07
C TRP A 683 -22.81 9.51 12.13
N SER A 684 -24.01 9.15 12.59
CA SER A 684 -24.20 8.02 13.50
C SER A 684 -23.74 6.69 12.88
N ALA A 685 -24.04 6.48 11.60
CA ALA A 685 -23.57 5.29 10.88
C ALA A 685 -22.03 5.29 10.72
N ALA A 686 -21.43 6.46 10.46
CA ALA A 686 -19.97 6.59 10.41
C ALA A 686 -19.32 6.27 11.77
N ALA A 687 -19.90 6.73 12.87
CA ALA A 687 -19.43 6.41 14.22
C ALA A 687 -19.48 4.89 14.49
N MET A 688 -20.57 4.22 14.13
CA MET A 688 -20.68 2.76 14.24
C MET A 688 -19.65 2.04 13.36
N ALA A 689 -19.42 2.54 12.15
CA ALA A 689 -18.42 1.98 11.24
C ALA A 689 -17.01 2.06 11.85
N MET A 690 -16.62 3.21 12.38
CA MET A 690 -15.33 3.40 13.04
C MET A 690 -15.16 2.50 14.25
N GLU A 691 -16.17 2.40 15.10
CA GLU A 691 -16.15 1.50 16.26
C GLU A 691 -16.05 0.02 15.85
N THR A 692 -16.77 -0.38 14.79
CA THR A 692 -16.71 -1.75 14.26
C THR A 692 -15.28 -2.08 13.77
N ILE A 693 -14.65 -1.17 13.03
CA ILE A 693 -13.28 -1.37 12.54
C ILE A 693 -12.27 -1.35 13.69
N ARG A 694 -12.42 -0.45 14.67
CA ARG A 694 -11.58 -0.39 15.87
C ARG A 694 -11.57 -1.70 16.62
N LEU A 695 -12.75 -2.24 16.91
CA LEU A 695 -12.88 -3.55 17.59
C LEU A 695 -12.27 -4.69 16.78
N GLN A 696 -12.40 -4.69 15.46
CA GLN A 696 -11.75 -5.68 14.60
C GLN A 696 -10.23 -5.60 14.63
N LEU A 697 -9.66 -4.39 14.59
CA LEU A 697 -8.20 -4.19 14.67
C LEU A 697 -7.67 -4.66 16.01
N GLU A 698 -8.33 -4.33 17.12
CA GLU A 698 -7.96 -4.79 18.47
C GLU A 698 -8.01 -6.33 18.58
N LEU A 699 -9.03 -6.96 17.99
CA LEU A 699 -9.12 -8.42 17.95
C LEU A 699 -7.98 -9.05 17.15
N ILE A 700 -7.61 -8.46 16.01
CA ILE A 700 -6.51 -8.93 15.17
C ILE A 700 -5.17 -8.77 15.90
N GLU A 701 -4.92 -7.63 16.54
CA GLU A 701 -3.71 -7.40 17.34
C GLU A 701 -3.64 -8.36 18.51
N GLY A 702 -4.74 -8.53 19.24
CA GLY A 702 -4.82 -9.49 20.33
C GLY A 702 -4.55 -10.93 19.89
N TRP A 703 -5.02 -11.30 18.68
CA TRP A 703 -4.76 -12.62 18.10
C TRP A 703 -3.29 -12.78 17.66
N ARG A 704 -2.72 -11.79 16.97
CA ARG A 704 -1.29 -11.79 16.58
C ARG A 704 -0.38 -11.92 17.79
N TYR A 705 -0.64 -11.12 18.81
CA TYR A 705 0.11 -11.18 20.05
C TYR A 705 0.00 -12.55 20.74
N ARG A 706 -1.17 -13.17 20.72
CA ARG A 706 -1.37 -14.53 21.23
C ARG A 706 -0.53 -15.56 20.47
N VAL A 707 -0.50 -15.48 19.12
CA VAL A 707 0.29 -16.39 18.28
C VAL A 707 1.79 -16.21 18.53
N GLU A 708 2.26 -14.97 18.61
CA GLU A 708 3.67 -14.68 18.96
C GLU A 708 4.04 -15.23 20.34
N LEU A 709 3.13 -15.12 21.30
CA LEU A 709 3.30 -15.65 22.63
C LEU A 709 3.35 -17.19 22.66
N GLU A 710 2.45 -17.83 21.92
CA GLU A 710 2.42 -19.29 21.79
C GLU A 710 3.70 -19.80 21.11
N ASN A 711 4.19 -19.10 20.08
CA ASN A 711 5.46 -19.41 19.41
C ASN A 711 6.67 -19.19 20.34
N ALA A 712 6.70 -18.09 21.08
CA ALA A 712 7.75 -17.81 22.06
C ALA A 712 7.76 -18.84 23.19
N LEU A 713 6.59 -19.27 23.64
CA LEU A 713 6.43 -20.31 24.66
C LEU A 713 6.92 -21.67 24.14
N GLN A 714 6.59 -22.04 22.90
CA GLN A 714 7.08 -23.27 22.27
C GLN A 714 8.60 -23.24 22.09
N ALA A 715 9.16 -22.11 21.65
CA ALA A 715 10.61 -21.93 21.52
C ALA A 715 11.32 -22.04 22.87
N ALA A 716 10.76 -21.43 23.92
CA ALA A 716 11.29 -21.52 25.27
C ALA A 716 11.21 -22.96 25.84
N GLN A 717 10.12 -23.69 25.54
CA GLN A 717 9.97 -25.10 25.90
C GLN A 717 10.98 -26.00 25.15
N ALA A 718 11.20 -25.76 23.86
CA ALA A 718 12.20 -26.48 23.05
C ALA A 718 13.62 -26.20 23.58
N GLN A 719 13.94 -24.94 23.92
CA GLN A 719 15.22 -24.59 24.53
C GLN A 719 15.42 -25.23 25.91
N THR A 720 14.36 -25.28 26.73
CA THR A 720 14.44 -25.95 28.05
C THR A 720 14.56 -27.48 27.94
N ALA A 721 13.98 -28.09 26.89
CA ALA A 721 14.14 -29.52 26.61
C ALA A 721 15.53 -29.88 26.04
N ALA A 722 16.24 -28.93 25.45
CA ALA A 722 17.58 -29.09 24.90
C ALA A 722 18.72 -28.81 25.90
N PHE A 723 18.42 -28.45 27.15
CA PHE A 723 19.45 -28.22 28.15
C PHE A 723 20.14 -29.53 28.52
N PRO A 724 21.50 -29.59 28.44
CA PRO A 724 22.25 -30.76 28.89
C PRO A 724 22.02 -30.99 30.41
N ALA A 725 22.05 -32.23 30.81
CA ALA A 725 21.82 -32.68 32.21
C ALA A 725 22.81 -32.13 33.28
N HIS A 726 23.60 -31.12 32.92
CA HIS A 726 24.67 -30.54 33.75
C HIS A 726 24.32 -29.19 34.42
N PHE A 727 23.13 -28.61 34.14
CA PHE A 727 22.72 -27.38 34.84
C PHE A 727 22.21 -27.68 36.25
N THR A 728 22.70 -26.91 37.22
CA THR A 728 22.20 -27.00 38.57
C THR A 728 20.74 -26.55 38.68
N PRO A 729 19.92 -27.07 39.58
CA PRO A 729 18.53 -26.63 39.77
C PRO A 729 18.38 -25.12 39.98
N VAL A 730 19.38 -24.47 40.58
CA VAL A 730 19.41 -23.03 40.85
C VAL A 730 19.62 -22.21 39.59
N GLU A 731 20.46 -22.67 38.66
CA GLU A 731 20.67 -21.97 37.34
C GLU A 731 19.44 -22.10 36.46
N THR A 732 18.81 -23.27 36.43
CA THR A 732 17.54 -23.48 35.70
C THR A 732 16.43 -22.59 36.29
N LEU A 733 16.36 -22.41 37.58
CA LEU A 733 15.38 -21.53 38.24
C LEU A 733 15.63 -20.06 37.92
N ARG A 734 16.90 -19.59 37.86
CA ARG A 734 17.26 -18.23 37.48
C ARG A 734 16.89 -17.90 36.04
N ILE A 735 17.11 -18.82 35.11
CA ILE A 735 16.74 -18.64 33.70
C ILE A 735 15.20 -18.59 33.55
N ARG A 736 14.48 -19.50 34.24
CA ARG A 736 13.02 -19.49 34.30
C ARG A 736 12.48 -18.17 34.87
N GLN A 737 13.07 -17.65 35.91
CA GLN A 737 12.71 -16.36 36.52
C GLN A 737 12.99 -15.18 35.57
N LEU A 738 14.11 -15.20 34.83
CA LEU A 738 14.44 -14.17 33.83
C LEU A 738 13.43 -14.16 32.68
N VAL A 739 13.10 -15.33 32.13
CA VAL A 739 12.10 -15.48 31.06
C VAL A 739 10.71 -15.04 31.55
N TYR A 740 10.33 -15.42 32.79
CA TYR A 740 9.09 -14.94 33.38
C TYR A 740 9.07 -13.41 33.59
N HIS A 741 10.21 -12.83 34.00
CA HIS A 741 10.33 -11.39 34.19
C HIS A 741 10.23 -10.61 32.87
N LEU A 742 10.86 -11.11 31.80
CA LEU A 742 10.75 -10.57 30.45
C LEU A 742 9.30 -10.68 29.93
N PHE A 743 8.68 -11.82 30.13
CA PHE A 743 7.28 -12.06 29.85
C PHE A 743 6.36 -11.08 30.59
N ARG A 744 6.60 -10.89 31.88
CA ARG A 744 5.82 -9.97 32.72
C ARG A 744 5.97 -8.51 32.26
N LYS A 745 7.17 -8.08 31.85
CA LYS A 745 7.42 -6.72 31.35
C LYS A 745 6.72 -6.42 30.03
N SER A 746 6.60 -7.41 29.16
CA SER A 746 6.00 -7.23 27.81
C SER A 746 4.49 -7.46 27.81
N PHE A 747 3.99 -8.40 28.60
CA PHE A 747 2.60 -8.87 28.58
C PHE A 747 1.65 -8.03 29.46
N PHE A 748 2.03 -7.70 30.70
CA PHE A 748 1.11 -7.05 31.63
C PHE A 748 0.76 -5.61 31.30
N PRO A 749 1.66 -4.76 30.77
CA PRO A 749 1.30 -3.43 30.35
C PRO A 749 0.24 -3.40 29.26
N TYR A 750 0.29 -4.34 28.30
CA TYR A 750 -0.66 -4.44 27.20
C TYR A 750 -2.08 -4.78 27.69
N TYR A 751 -2.22 -5.81 28.55
CA TYR A 751 -3.54 -6.19 29.08
C TYR A 751 -4.14 -5.19 30.08
N ASN A 752 -3.31 -4.48 30.81
CA ASN A 752 -3.76 -3.39 31.65
C ASN A 752 -4.31 -2.22 30.83
N ARG A 753 -3.71 -1.91 29.68
CA ARG A 753 -4.22 -0.89 28.73
C ARG A 753 -5.56 -1.29 28.13
N MET A 754 -5.84 -2.56 27.92
CA MET A 754 -7.11 -3.06 27.38
C MET A 754 -8.23 -3.21 28.42
N GLY A 755 -8.04 -2.81 29.69
CA GLY A 755 -9.03 -2.97 30.74
C GLY A 755 -9.36 -4.43 31.10
N LEU A 756 -8.62 -5.40 30.56
CA LEU A 756 -8.87 -6.84 30.67
C LEU A 756 -8.15 -7.51 31.85
N SER A 757 -7.43 -6.73 32.67
CA SER A 757 -6.57 -7.24 33.76
C SER A 757 -7.30 -8.07 34.82
N GLY A 758 -8.61 -7.96 34.94
CA GLY A 758 -9.47 -8.70 35.88
C GLY A 758 -10.26 -9.86 35.27
N SER A 759 -10.15 -10.16 33.97
CA SER A 759 -10.95 -11.21 33.36
C SER A 759 -10.49 -12.62 33.82
N ASP A 760 -11.44 -13.53 34.08
CA ASP A 760 -11.16 -14.95 34.44
C ASP A 760 -10.27 -15.68 33.45
N ARG A 761 -10.22 -15.21 32.22
CA ARG A 761 -9.39 -15.78 31.16
C ARG A 761 -7.91 -15.41 31.32
N ILE A 762 -7.62 -14.19 31.74
CA ILE A 762 -6.24 -13.73 32.02
C ILE A 762 -5.73 -14.34 33.33
N LEU A 763 -6.58 -14.50 34.32
CA LEU A 763 -6.24 -15.23 35.52
C LEU A 763 -5.84 -16.68 35.22
N ARG A 764 -6.58 -17.37 34.34
CA ARG A 764 -6.23 -18.73 33.87
C ARG A 764 -4.93 -18.77 33.04
N ILE A 765 -4.63 -17.76 32.25
CA ILE A 765 -3.35 -17.64 31.52
C ILE A 765 -2.21 -17.40 32.50
N LYS A 766 -2.40 -16.51 33.50
CA LYS A 766 -1.43 -16.29 34.59
C LYS A 766 -1.10 -17.57 35.36
N GLU A 767 -2.12 -18.35 35.69
CA GLU A 767 -1.94 -19.63 36.39
C GLU A 767 -1.27 -20.70 35.52
N ARG A 768 -1.61 -20.78 34.22
CA ARG A 768 -0.93 -21.68 33.27
C ARG A 768 0.54 -21.31 33.09
N VAL A 769 0.84 -20.03 32.93
CA VAL A 769 2.22 -19.54 32.79
C VAL A 769 2.99 -19.82 34.09
N LYS A 770 2.41 -19.55 35.26
CA LYS A 770 3.03 -19.92 36.53
C LYS A 770 3.33 -21.43 36.63
N LYS A 771 2.38 -22.27 36.22
CA LYS A 771 2.56 -23.73 36.20
C LYS A 771 3.65 -24.21 35.23
N VAL A 772 3.78 -23.58 34.08
CA VAL A 772 4.82 -23.93 33.08
C VAL A 772 6.21 -23.60 33.59
N PHE A 773 6.33 -22.53 34.39
CA PHE A 773 7.62 -22.08 34.93
C PHE A 773 7.86 -22.56 36.38
N ASP A 774 6.97 -23.37 36.97
CA ASP A 774 7.04 -23.85 38.38
C ASP A 774 7.25 -22.70 39.39
N LEU A 775 6.53 -21.58 39.23
CA LEU A 775 6.60 -20.39 40.08
C LEU A 775 5.34 -20.21 40.93
#